data_d4254c3c7f47aa765060b9885ff83318
#
_entry.id   d4254c3c7f47aa765060b9885ff83318
#
_cell.length_a   1.000
_cell.length_b   1.000
_cell.length_c   1.000
_cell.angle_alpha   90.00
_cell.angle_beta   90.00
_cell.angle_gamma   90.00
#
_symmetry.space_group_name_H-M   'P 1'
#
loop_
_entity.id
_entity.type
_entity.pdbx_description
1 polymer ?
#
loop_
_entity_poly.entity_id
_entity_poly.type
_entity_poly.pdbx_seq_one_letter_code
_entity_poly.pdbx_strand_id
1 'polypeptide(L)'
;MRLKKEYDSVPSKDSEFEQQESSTSLKESDKNENSEEELGEVDGDDDSERNNMLNDRERDEDETVVNMDEGWESGYEKKDKAERSLVPCLVIAAVFILAWVGSAILYAYYRSSGASELPNHLQFDDIYNGSFYPSAYDLEWSTVGDDDGTFIYRDELSNIVLKHIADKSKKVFLAKGEDLKDPYGDFLLYFSFKVSGDSQYILLETNRTKGWRHSYTANFWVFNTTSKTVTPLVKSFENSSDYPLLSIALWSPVGHDILYVRDNDLYLLVGLTEERRITFDGSNIIYNGIPDWVYEEEVLASNIATWWSTSGKRIAYLRLNDSEVPEFHLSLYNDNHHIGPYPNDFVMRYPKPGYPNPTVALYIYHLDTPLVAQSGPVVIENDFKEDNKLITELAWCGDDQLLVRVMNRIQDIQRTVLVDARKLKGKAVREESTAVTDNGWFEITKSMIYIKPIGSIKSDSYLDIMSNNGYDHIALFSTLDSSKPQFLTSGEWEVVGKISAIDYSRELIYFISTEQSSIERHLYSVSFDGKNKTALTPLDKPGYYEVKFSPKAQYYELKYQGPDVPWQKVKKIGDEKFEIVLESNDGLRELLSKYELPKQRYLTVDINGNKLNALEISPPNMDESGHNKYPVLFRVYGGPGSQTVSQRFELDWHLFLASASKLKYIVVTVDGRGTGFKGREFRMCVRTRLGEFEAKDQISAAKYWSTLPYVDKNRMAIWGWSFGGFVTSKVIEADSGAFQIGIAVAPVIDWRFYDSVYTERYMKTPELNPNGYELSAVTNMTGFDNAKFLLIHGTGDDNVHFQNSLSLIDRFTLASVHNYRVQIYTDSDHSIQKHNANRELYYLITEYLWQNFGSSEHHH
;
A
#
# COMPACT_ATOMS: atom_id res chain seq x y z
N MET A 1 32.59 52.54 -2.07
CA MET A 1 32.60 53.39 -3.29
C MET A 1 31.20 53.30 -3.86
N ARG A 2 30.51 54.42 -3.88
CA ARG A 2 29.12 54.62 -4.32
C ARG A 2 28.99 54.39 -5.84
N LEU A 3 27.81 53.92 -6.29
CA LEU A 3 27.01 54.65 -7.27
C LEU A 3 25.57 54.07 -7.28
N LYS A 4 24.64 54.89 -6.78
CA LYS A 4 23.21 54.91 -7.06
C LYS A 4 22.96 55.26 -8.51
N LYS A 5 21.86 54.75 -9.10
CA LYS A 5 20.99 55.54 -9.97
C LYS A 5 19.54 55.07 -9.87
N GLU A 6 18.74 56.01 -9.45
CA GLU A 6 17.31 56.14 -9.52
C GLU A 6 16.81 56.17 -10.97
N TYR A 7 15.63 55.66 -11.23
CA TYR A 7 14.72 56.31 -12.19
C TYR A 7 13.26 56.17 -11.76
N ASP A 8 12.55 57.21 -11.95
CA ASP A 8 11.37 57.80 -11.44
C ASP A 8 10.05 57.11 -11.81
N SER A 9 9.10 57.38 -10.95
CA SER A 9 7.67 57.26 -11.06
C SER A 9 7.03 58.18 -12.10
N VAL A 10 5.86 57.78 -12.70
CA VAL A 10 4.82 58.67 -13.25
C VAL A 10 3.52 57.87 -13.37
N PRO A 11 2.30 58.51 -13.30
CA PRO A 11 1.28 58.22 -12.32
C PRO A 11 -0.02 57.65 -12.89
N SER A 12 -0.93 57.37 -11.95
CA SER A 12 -2.32 56.98 -12.09
C SER A 12 -3.22 57.91 -12.94
N LYS A 13 -4.15 57.35 -13.66
CA LYS A 13 -5.42 58.04 -14.02
C LYS A 13 -6.60 57.07 -13.79
N ASP A 14 -7.41 57.51 -12.87
CA ASP A 14 -8.78 57.05 -12.65
C ASP A 14 -9.68 57.44 -13.83
N SER A 15 -10.65 56.62 -14.16
CA SER A 15 -11.96 57.07 -14.63
C SER A 15 -13.03 56.01 -14.36
N GLU A 16 -13.91 56.40 -13.52
CA GLU A 16 -15.24 55.87 -13.27
C GLU A 16 -16.06 55.74 -14.56
N PHE A 17 -16.87 54.69 -14.65
CA PHE A 17 -18.20 54.79 -15.30
C PHE A 17 -19.22 53.92 -14.61
N GLU A 18 -20.33 54.53 -14.31
CA GLU A 18 -21.48 54.13 -13.53
C GLU A 18 -22.34 53.06 -14.19
N GLN A 19 -23.10 52.44 -13.32
CA GLN A 19 -24.26 51.58 -13.49
C GLN A 19 -25.26 52.04 -14.58
N GLN A 20 -25.85 51.06 -15.23
CA GLN A 20 -27.29 51.12 -15.55
C GLN A 20 -27.91 49.71 -15.58
N GLU A 21 -28.80 49.53 -14.64
CA GLU A 21 -29.84 48.49 -14.63
C GLU A 21 -30.84 48.69 -15.77
N SER A 22 -31.30 47.61 -16.36
CA SER A 22 -32.66 47.57 -16.89
C SER A 22 -33.20 46.16 -16.87
N SER A 23 -34.16 45.99 -16.00
CA SER A 23 -35.13 44.94 -15.93
C SER A 23 -36.07 44.93 -17.15
N THR A 24 -36.37 43.76 -17.69
CA THR A 24 -37.69 43.50 -18.32
C THR A 24 -38.04 42.02 -18.21
N SER A 25 -39.10 41.76 -17.49
CA SER A 25 -39.91 40.55 -17.51
C SER A 25 -40.76 40.44 -18.73
N LEU A 26 -41.12 39.25 -19.16
CA LEU A 26 -42.44 38.79 -19.65
C LEU A 26 -42.40 37.35 -20.17
N LYS A 27 -43.00 36.45 -19.40
CA LYS A 27 -44.25 35.68 -19.64
C LYS A 27 -44.27 34.65 -20.80
N GLU A 28 -44.48 33.43 -20.32
CA GLU A 28 -45.28 32.31 -20.81
C GLU A 28 -46.05 32.43 -22.12
N SER A 29 -45.99 31.38 -22.95
CA SER A 29 -47.20 30.75 -23.47
C SER A 29 -46.87 29.34 -24.03
N ASP A 30 -47.69 28.41 -23.60
CA ASP A 30 -47.89 27.05 -24.13
C ASP A 30 -48.36 27.09 -25.61
N LYS A 31 -48.00 26.03 -26.38
CA LYS A 31 -49.00 25.14 -26.98
C LYS A 31 -48.37 24.02 -27.82
N ASN A 32 -48.93 22.86 -27.59
CA ASN A 32 -48.92 21.64 -28.36
C ASN A 32 -49.12 21.85 -29.88
N GLU A 33 -48.59 20.97 -30.71
CA GLU A 33 -49.41 20.11 -31.58
C GLU A 33 -48.56 19.04 -32.30
N ASN A 34 -49.15 17.85 -32.31
CA ASN A 34 -48.77 16.66 -33.04
C ASN A 34 -48.74 16.86 -34.57
N SER A 35 -47.95 16.06 -35.27
CA SER A 35 -48.39 15.34 -36.48
C SER A 35 -47.49 14.15 -36.78
N GLU A 36 -48.13 13.00 -36.86
CA GLU A 36 -47.72 11.76 -37.48
C GLU A 36 -47.70 11.95 -39.00
N GLU A 37 -46.84 11.20 -39.70
CA GLU A 37 -47.03 10.55 -41.01
C GLU A 37 -45.77 9.73 -41.31
N GLU A 38 -45.95 8.59 -41.46
CA GLU A 38 -46.03 7.32 -42.15
C GLU A 38 -45.26 7.23 -43.47
N LEU A 39 -44.61 6.02 -43.60
CA LEU A 39 -44.42 5.17 -44.76
C LEU A 39 -43.28 5.46 -45.76
N GLY A 40 -42.52 4.38 -45.96
CA GLY A 40 -41.68 4.15 -47.12
C GLY A 40 -40.73 2.97 -47.01
N GLU A 41 -41.22 1.74 -47.11
CA GLU A 41 -40.40 0.55 -47.42
C GLU A 41 -39.78 0.69 -48.82
N VAL A 42 -38.48 0.34 -48.92
CA VAL A 42 -37.90 -0.22 -50.17
C VAL A 42 -36.82 -1.24 -49.76
N ASP A 43 -37.05 -2.46 -50.24
CA ASP A 43 -36.15 -3.62 -50.23
C ASP A 43 -34.84 -3.35 -50.98
N GLY A 44 -33.78 -4.10 -50.59
CA GLY A 44 -32.61 -4.24 -51.44
C GLY A 44 -31.41 -4.85 -50.74
N ASP A 45 -31.33 -6.19 -50.82
CA ASP A 45 -30.19 -7.07 -50.61
C ASP A 45 -28.78 -6.45 -50.77
N ASP A 46 -27.93 -6.66 -49.83
CA ASP A 46 -26.62 -7.34 -49.96
C ASP A 46 -25.77 -7.12 -48.69
N ASP A 47 -25.78 -8.10 -47.83
CA ASP A 47 -24.82 -8.21 -46.70
C ASP A 47 -24.36 -9.65 -46.52
N SER A 48 -23.38 -10.01 -47.35
CA SER A 48 -22.57 -11.20 -47.09
C SER A 48 -21.11 -10.87 -47.26
N GLU A 49 -20.52 -10.17 -46.29
CA GLU A 49 -19.05 -10.16 -46.07
C GLU A 49 -18.70 -9.35 -44.85
N ARG A 50 -18.92 -9.97 -43.64
CA ARG A 50 -18.16 -9.63 -42.42
C ARG A 50 -18.58 -10.55 -41.27
N ASN A 51 -18.22 -11.80 -41.40
CA ASN A 51 -18.07 -12.70 -40.20
C ASN A 51 -17.35 -13.97 -40.67
N ASN A 52 -16.07 -13.89 -40.88
CA ASN A 52 -15.18 -15.04 -40.90
C ASN A 52 -13.73 -14.59 -40.68
N MET A 53 -13.40 -14.36 -39.41
CA MET A 53 -12.02 -14.37 -38.95
C MET A 53 -11.99 -14.64 -37.46
N LEU A 54 -12.37 -15.83 -37.06
CA LEU A 54 -12.07 -16.43 -35.77
C LEU A 54 -12.63 -17.86 -35.78
N ASN A 55 -11.88 -18.78 -36.42
CA ASN A 55 -11.89 -20.23 -36.17
C ASN A 55 -11.23 -20.93 -37.34
N ASP A 56 -9.92 -21.06 -37.34
CA ASP A 56 -9.20 -22.07 -38.12
C ASP A 56 -7.81 -22.23 -37.49
N ARG A 57 -7.74 -23.12 -36.54
CA ARG A 57 -6.53 -23.84 -36.16
C ARG A 57 -6.92 -25.07 -35.39
N GLU A 58 -7.29 -26.10 -36.19
CA GLU A 58 -7.09 -27.50 -35.82
C GLU A 58 -7.54 -28.40 -36.99
N ARG A 59 -6.63 -29.27 -37.37
CA ARG A 59 -6.79 -30.45 -38.20
C ARG A 59 -6.52 -30.33 -39.71
N ASP A 60 -5.29 -30.64 -40.07
CA ASP A 60 -4.96 -31.29 -41.33
C ASP A 60 -4.36 -32.65 -41.02
N GLU A 61 -5.13 -33.70 -41.13
CA GLU A 61 -4.70 -35.05 -41.43
C GLU A 61 -5.25 -35.43 -42.78
N ASP A 62 -4.40 -35.39 -43.81
CA ASP A 62 -4.72 -35.80 -45.17
C ASP A 62 -4.62 -37.33 -45.30
N GLU A 63 -5.75 -37.99 -45.42
CA GLU A 63 -5.84 -39.33 -46.05
C GLU A 63 -6.08 -39.15 -47.56
N THR A 64 -5.09 -39.39 -48.35
CA THR A 64 -5.24 -39.60 -49.82
C THR A 64 -5.48 -41.06 -50.11
N VAL A 65 -6.73 -41.40 -50.37
CA VAL A 65 -7.13 -42.64 -51.03
C VAL A 65 -7.02 -42.43 -52.54
N VAL A 66 -6.13 -43.17 -53.15
CA VAL A 66 -6.09 -43.28 -54.62
C VAL A 66 -6.64 -44.66 -55.03
N ASN A 67 -7.82 -44.66 -55.59
CA ASN A 67 -8.32 -45.76 -56.43
C ASN A 67 -7.70 -45.74 -57.83
N MET A 68 -7.13 -46.84 -58.24
CA MET A 68 -6.91 -47.15 -59.64
C MET A 68 -7.41 -48.55 -59.93
N ASP A 69 -8.43 -48.60 -60.81
CA ASP A 69 -8.84 -49.79 -61.55
C ASP A 69 -8.50 -49.64 -63.01
N GLU A 70 -8.23 -50.86 -63.65
CA GLU A 70 -8.15 -51.16 -65.08
C GLU A 70 -6.86 -50.76 -65.81
N GLY A 71 -6.18 -51.65 -66.54
CA GLY A 71 -6.50 -52.87 -67.13
C GLY A 71 -5.43 -53.26 -68.19
N TRP A 72 -5.27 -54.60 -68.43
CA TRP A 72 -4.82 -55.26 -69.62
C TRP A 72 -3.36 -55.18 -70.09
N GLU A 73 -2.68 -56.16 -70.36
CA GLU A 73 -2.62 -57.56 -70.88
C GLU A 73 -1.17 -57.91 -71.26
N SER A 74 -0.88 -59.18 -71.03
CA SER A 74 -0.02 -60.12 -71.69
C SER A 74 1.46 -59.91 -72.07
N GLY A 75 2.28 -60.85 -71.65
CA GLY A 75 3.60 -61.14 -72.21
C GLY A 75 4.31 -62.19 -71.44
N TYR A 76 4.13 -63.48 -71.80
CA TYR A 76 4.91 -64.62 -71.34
C TYR A 76 6.37 -64.49 -71.73
N GLU A 77 7.28 -64.74 -70.74
CA GLU A 77 8.48 -65.53 -70.96
C GLU A 77 8.97 -66.07 -69.61
N LYS A 78 9.15 -67.42 -69.63
CA LYS A 78 9.79 -68.22 -68.60
C LYS A 78 11.28 -67.86 -68.53
N LYS A 79 11.83 -67.71 -67.31
CA LYS A 79 13.12 -68.34 -66.97
C LYS A 79 13.37 -68.39 -65.50
N ASP A 80 13.66 -69.60 -65.03
CA ASP A 80 14.56 -70.08 -64.02
C ASP A 80 14.42 -69.59 -62.57
N LYS A 81 14.03 -70.52 -61.74
CA LYS A 81 14.19 -70.60 -60.31
C LYS A 81 15.65 -70.37 -59.90
N ALA A 82 15.91 -69.32 -59.20
CA ALA A 82 17.00 -69.26 -58.28
C ALA A 82 16.37 -69.14 -56.87
N GLU A 83 16.48 -70.19 -56.09
CA GLU A 83 16.20 -70.17 -54.66
C GLU A 83 17.19 -69.24 -54.02
N ARG A 84 16.72 -67.94 -53.76
CA ARG A 84 17.39 -67.00 -52.84
C ARG A 84 16.86 -67.28 -51.42
N SER A 85 17.74 -67.86 -50.64
CA SER A 85 17.52 -68.10 -49.24
C SER A 85 17.01 -66.81 -48.58
N LEU A 86 15.80 -66.85 -47.98
CA LEU A 86 15.19 -65.80 -47.21
C LEU A 86 15.93 -65.50 -45.87
N VAL A 87 16.90 -66.33 -45.54
CA VAL A 87 17.62 -66.24 -44.27
C VAL A 87 18.38 -64.92 -44.07
N PRO A 88 19.10 -64.35 -45.08
CA PRO A 88 19.74 -63.04 -44.84
C PRO A 88 18.76 -61.89 -44.63
N CYS A 89 17.60 -61.91 -45.29
CA CYS A 89 16.57 -60.86 -45.06
C CYS A 89 15.95 -60.97 -43.67
N LEU A 90 15.72 -62.20 -43.18
CA LEU A 90 15.18 -62.39 -41.82
C LEU A 90 16.23 -62.05 -40.74
N VAL A 91 17.51 -62.30 -41.00
CA VAL A 91 18.60 -61.88 -40.07
C VAL A 91 18.72 -60.37 -40.02
N ILE A 92 18.66 -59.69 -41.17
CA ILE A 92 18.69 -58.22 -41.20
C ILE A 92 17.44 -57.61 -40.50
N ALA A 93 16.28 -58.17 -40.74
CA ALA A 93 15.05 -57.72 -40.07
C ALA A 93 15.14 -57.97 -38.54
N ALA A 94 15.67 -59.09 -38.09
CA ALA A 94 15.88 -59.39 -36.67
C ALA A 94 16.87 -58.39 -36.00
N VAL A 95 17.97 -58.07 -36.73
CA VAL A 95 18.92 -57.04 -36.23
C VAL A 95 18.30 -55.69 -36.14
N PHE A 96 17.47 -55.26 -37.09
CA PHE A 96 16.73 -54.01 -37.03
C PHE A 96 15.70 -53.98 -35.88
N ILE A 97 14.98 -55.08 -35.66
CA ILE A 97 14.03 -55.21 -34.55
C ILE A 97 14.78 -55.18 -33.20
N LEU A 98 15.90 -55.86 -33.08
CA LEU A 98 16.71 -55.82 -31.85
C LEU A 98 17.34 -54.45 -31.62
N ALA A 99 17.79 -53.77 -32.66
CA ALA A 99 18.26 -52.40 -32.56
C ALA A 99 17.13 -51.43 -32.18
N TRP A 100 15.92 -51.61 -32.72
CA TRP A 100 14.75 -50.81 -32.36
C TRP A 100 14.29 -51.09 -30.93
N VAL A 101 14.20 -52.33 -30.50
CA VAL A 101 13.88 -52.74 -29.12
C VAL A 101 14.98 -52.24 -28.16
N GLY A 102 16.25 -52.36 -28.52
CA GLY A 102 17.37 -51.83 -27.75
C GLY A 102 17.30 -50.32 -27.60
N SER A 103 16.94 -49.59 -28.68
CA SER A 103 16.74 -48.15 -28.65
C SER A 103 15.52 -47.75 -27.80
N ALA A 104 14.42 -48.50 -27.89
CA ALA A 104 13.22 -48.30 -27.09
C ALA A 104 13.47 -48.59 -25.60
N ILE A 105 14.27 -49.63 -25.27
CA ILE A 105 14.67 -49.90 -23.88
C ILE A 105 15.63 -48.84 -23.36
N LEU A 106 16.59 -48.38 -24.17
CA LEU A 106 17.45 -47.25 -23.80
C LEU A 106 16.65 -45.98 -23.59
N TYR A 107 15.71 -45.70 -24.50
CA TYR A 107 14.81 -44.55 -24.36
C TYR A 107 13.92 -44.65 -23.10
N ALA A 108 13.35 -45.83 -22.84
CA ALA A 108 12.59 -46.11 -21.64
C ALA A 108 13.47 -46.04 -20.37
N TYR A 109 14.71 -46.55 -20.43
CA TYR A 109 15.68 -46.44 -19.35
C TYR A 109 16.11 -44.99 -19.10
N TYR A 110 16.40 -44.20 -20.14
CA TYR A 110 16.65 -42.76 -20.03
C TYR A 110 15.45 -42.01 -19.50
N ARG A 111 14.25 -42.39 -19.88
CA ARG A 111 13.02 -41.79 -19.38
C ARG A 111 12.66 -42.24 -17.95
N SER A 112 12.99 -43.45 -17.53
CA SER A 112 12.79 -44.01 -16.18
C SER A 112 13.93 -43.71 -15.21
N SER A 113 15.15 -43.49 -15.70
CA SER A 113 16.31 -43.09 -14.89
C SER A 113 16.33 -41.57 -14.70
N GLY A 114 15.12 -40.96 -14.52
CA GLY A 114 14.98 -39.56 -14.06
C GLY A 114 16.01 -38.64 -14.73
N ALA A 115 15.82 -38.32 -16.00
CA ALA A 115 16.28 -37.01 -16.43
C ALA A 115 15.60 -36.08 -15.46
N SER A 116 16.33 -35.59 -14.47
CA SER A 116 15.83 -34.49 -13.65
C SER A 116 15.32 -33.43 -14.63
N GLU A 117 14.00 -33.21 -14.66
CA GLU A 117 13.47 -32.12 -15.44
C GLU A 117 14.34 -30.93 -15.08
N LEU A 118 14.88 -30.24 -16.08
CA LEU A 118 15.66 -29.05 -15.83
C LEU A 118 14.76 -28.13 -15.00
N PRO A 119 15.25 -27.56 -13.90
CA PRO A 119 14.43 -26.75 -13.07
C PRO A 119 13.85 -25.59 -13.91
N ASN A 120 12.59 -25.28 -13.66
CA ASN A 120 11.93 -24.18 -14.35
C ASN A 120 12.58 -22.85 -13.97
N HIS A 121 12.55 -21.90 -14.88
CA HIS A 121 12.89 -20.51 -14.59
C HIS A 121 11.61 -19.70 -14.46
N LEU A 122 11.59 -18.70 -13.58
CA LEU A 122 10.46 -17.79 -13.44
C LEU A 122 10.15 -17.09 -14.78
N GLN A 123 8.90 -17.13 -15.19
CA GLN A 123 8.38 -16.40 -16.34
C GLN A 123 7.68 -15.14 -15.88
N PHE A 124 7.51 -14.16 -16.76
CA PHE A 124 6.81 -12.91 -16.44
C PHE A 124 5.39 -13.17 -15.92
N ASP A 125 4.67 -14.08 -16.56
CA ASP A 125 3.30 -14.41 -16.17
C ASP A 125 3.20 -15.14 -14.82
N ASP A 126 4.23 -15.82 -14.38
CA ASP A 126 4.27 -16.46 -13.07
C ASP A 126 4.09 -15.46 -11.94
N ILE A 127 4.60 -14.23 -12.12
CA ILE A 127 4.49 -13.16 -11.11
C ILE A 127 3.05 -12.67 -10.93
N TYR A 128 2.20 -12.80 -11.99
CA TYR A 128 0.84 -12.24 -12.00
C TYR A 128 -0.27 -13.28 -11.94
N ASN A 129 0.03 -14.57 -12.10
CA ASN A 129 -0.98 -15.63 -12.11
C ASN A 129 -1.47 -16.05 -10.70
N GLY A 130 -0.87 -15.51 -9.65
CA GLY A 130 -1.23 -15.79 -8.26
C GLY A 130 -0.65 -17.07 -7.67
N SER A 131 0.00 -17.93 -8.47
CA SER A 131 0.51 -19.24 -8.02
C SER A 131 1.62 -19.15 -6.98
N PHE A 132 2.36 -18.04 -6.98
CA PHE A 132 3.47 -17.79 -6.06
C PHE A 132 3.11 -16.89 -4.89
N TYR A 133 1.84 -16.48 -4.74
CA TYR A 133 1.43 -15.69 -3.60
C TYR A 133 1.26 -16.59 -2.37
N PRO A 134 1.91 -16.24 -1.25
CA PRO A 134 1.68 -16.97 -0.02
C PRO A 134 0.22 -16.87 0.40
N SER A 135 -0.38 -17.99 0.73
CA SER A 135 -1.69 -18.01 1.36
C SER A 135 -1.60 -17.45 2.78
N ALA A 136 -2.65 -16.78 3.21
CA ALA A 136 -2.76 -16.24 4.55
C ALA A 136 -4.11 -16.59 5.15
N TYR A 137 -4.10 -16.99 6.43
CA TYR A 137 -5.32 -17.17 7.20
C TYR A 137 -5.68 -15.86 7.89
N ASP A 138 -6.90 -15.37 7.66
CA ASP A 138 -7.38 -14.17 8.34
C ASP A 138 -8.04 -14.55 9.67
N LEU A 139 -7.29 -14.37 10.76
CA LEU A 139 -7.73 -14.61 12.11
C LEU A 139 -8.08 -13.28 12.79
N GLU A 140 -9.35 -13.10 13.17
CA GLU A 140 -9.78 -11.95 13.97
C GLU A 140 -10.13 -12.41 15.39
N TRP A 141 -9.31 -11.98 16.37
CA TRP A 141 -9.57 -12.28 17.78
C TRP A 141 -10.87 -11.60 18.23
N SER A 142 -11.71 -12.37 18.88
CA SER A 142 -12.98 -11.86 19.42
C SER A 142 -12.78 -11.21 20.77
N THR A 143 -13.37 -10.04 20.95
CA THR A 143 -13.52 -9.40 22.26
C THR A 143 -14.77 -9.89 22.99
N VAL A 144 -15.56 -10.73 22.35
CA VAL A 144 -16.81 -11.26 22.86
C VAL A 144 -16.58 -12.38 23.87
N GLY A 145 -17.20 -12.26 25.03
CA GLY A 145 -17.13 -13.26 26.12
C GLY A 145 -15.86 -13.12 26.99
N ASP A 146 -15.84 -13.94 28.05
CA ASP A 146 -14.73 -13.93 29.04
C ASP A 146 -13.56 -14.84 28.67
N ASP A 147 -13.74 -15.70 27.66
CA ASP A 147 -12.79 -16.73 27.27
C ASP A 147 -11.81 -16.18 26.22
N ASP A 148 -10.58 -15.90 26.63
CA ASP A 148 -9.52 -15.46 25.75
C ASP A 148 -9.12 -16.60 24.79
N GLY A 149 -8.74 -16.28 23.56
CA GLY A 149 -8.45 -17.28 22.52
C GLY A 149 -9.64 -17.64 21.63
N THR A 150 -10.75 -16.94 21.78
CA THR A 150 -11.87 -17.00 20.83
C THR A 150 -11.62 -16.10 19.63
N PHE A 151 -11.94 -16.58 18.43
CA PHE A 151 -11.77 -15.84 17.19
C PHE A 151 -12.96 -16.00 16.26
N ILE A 152 -13.14 -15.06 15.36
CA ILE A 152 -14.20 -15.04 14.38
C ILE A 152 -13.59 -15.13 12.98
N TYR A 153 -14.23 -15.89 12.09
CA TYR A 153 -13.81 -16.00 10.70
C TYR A 153 -15.02 -16.23 9.77
N ARG A 154 -14.83 -15.92 8.49
CA ARG A 154 -15.74 -16.28 7.42
C ARG A 154 -15.27 -17.59 6.78
N ASP A 155 -16.16 -18.56 6.65
CA ASP A 155 -15.86 -19.79 5.92
C ASP A 155 -16.24 -19.69 4.42
N GLU A 156 -15.93 -20.75 3.66
CA GLU A 156 -16.16 -20.81 2.20
C GLU A 156 -17.66 -20.69 1.81
N LEU A 157 -18.56 -21.01 2.72
CA LEU A 157 -20.02 -20.86 2.52
C LEU A 157 -20.52 -19.49 3.00
N SER A 158 -19.63 -18.55 3.23
CA SER A 158 -19.93 -17.22 3.78
C SER A 158 -20.59 -17.25 5.16
N ASN A 159 -20.44 -18.34 5.92
CA ASN A 159 -20.87 -18.35 7.31
C ASN A 159 -19.90 -17.54 8.17
N ILE A 160 -20.45 -16.82 9.15
CA ILE A 160 -19.66 -16.12 10.18
C ILE A 160 -19.63 -17.01 11.41
N VAL A 161 -18.43 -17.46 11.76
CA VAL A 161 -18.24 -18.53 12.75
C VAL A 161 -17.36 -18.02 13.89
N LEU A 162 -17.84 -18.20 15.11
CA LEU A 162 -17.09 -18.00 16.35
C LEU A 162 -16.49 -19.34 16.78
N LYS A 163 -15.19 -19.38 17.06
CA LYS A 163 -14.49 -20.61 17.44
C LYS A 163 -13.42 -20.33 18.49
N HIS A 164 -13.20 -21.28 19.41
CA HIS A 164 -12.08 -21.18 20.35
C HIS A 164 -10.86 -21.92 19.84
N ILE A 165 -9.69 -21.29 19.93
CA ILE A 165 -8.45 -21.80 19.33
C ILE A 165 -7.96 -23.11 19.95
N ALA A 166 -8.07 -23.27 21.27
CA ALA A 166 -7.65 -24.47 21.99
C ALA A 166 -8.75 -25.53 22.13
N ASP A 167 -10.01 -25.18 21.99
CA ASP A 167 -11.15 -26.06 22.16
C ASP A 167 -12.00 -26.17 20.90
N LYS A 168 -11.70 -27.18 20.08
CA LYS A 168 -12.39 -27.42 18.81
C LYS A 168 -13.89 -27.70 18.96
N SER A 169 -14.36 -28.09 20.16
CA SER A 169 -15.79 -28.34 20.41
C SER A 169 -16.59 -27.04 20.53
N LYS A 170 -15.94 -25.94 20.90
CA LYS A 170 -16.56 -24.62 21.00
C LYS A 170 -16.60 -23.94 19.62
N LYS A 171 -17.59 -24.31 18.82
CA LYS A 171 -17.87 -23.71 17.50
C LYS A 171 -19.32 -23.23 17.47
N VAL A 172 -19.56 -21.98 17.20
CA VAL A 172 -20.87 -21.36 17.10
C VAL A 172 -21.00 -20.65 15.76
N PHE A 173 -22.08 -20.92 15.02
CA PHE A 173 -22.44 -20.13 13.85
C PHE A 173 -23.18 -18.87 14.30
N LEU A 174 -22.55 -17.72 14.21
CA LEU A 174 -23.17 -16.43 14.50
C LEU A 174 -24.16 -16.05 13.38
N ALA A 175 -23.78 -16.31 12.13
CA ALA A 175 -24.62 -16.18 10.96
C ALA A 175 -24.31 -17.31 9.97
N LYS A 176 -25.33 -17.86 9.33
CA LYS A 176 -25.12 -18.72 8.17
C LYS A 176 -25.27 -17.91 6.89
N GLY A 177 -24.45 -18.19 5.87
CA GLY A 177 -24.52 -17.50 4.59
C GLY A 177 -25.91 -17.55 3.95
N GLU A 178 -26.63 -18.65 4.13
CA GLU A 178 -28.02 -18.81 3.66
C GLU A 178 -29.05 -17.86 4.31
N ASP A 179 -28.74 -17.34 5.52
CA ASP A 179 -29.56 -16.39 6.28
C ASP A 179 -29.28 -14.93 5.90
N LEU A 180 -28.14 -14.66 5.23
CA LEU A 180 -27.70 -13.32 4.89
C LEU A 180 -28.34 -12.86 3.57
N LYS A 181 -29.59 -12.41 3.66
CA LYS A 181 -30.39 -11.93 2.53
C LYS A 181 -30.97 -10.56 2.82
N ASP A 182 -31.04 -9.75 1.79
CA ASP A 182 -31.71 -8.47 1.84
C ASP A 182 -33.25 -8.64 2.02
N PRO A 183 -34.00 -7.55 2.21
CA PRO A 183 -35.45 -7.60 2.35
C PRO A 183 -36.20 -8.15 1.12
N TYR A 184 -35.56 -8.21 -0.04
CA TYR A 184 -36.11 -8.76 -1.27
C TYR A 184 -35.82 -10.26 -1.46
N GLY A 185 -34.95 -10.81 -0.62
CA GLY A 185 -34.54 -12.21 -0.62
C GLY A 185 -33.27 -12.52 -1.39
N ASP A 186 -32.58 -11.51 -1.88
CA ASP A 186 -31.31 -11.64 -2.56
C ASP A 186 -30.15 -11.81 -1.57
N PHE A 187 -29.18 -12.68 -1.90
CA PHE A 187 -28.01 -12.90 -1.05
C PHE A 187 -27.12 -11.66 -0.98
N LEU A 188 -26.73 -11.27 0.23
CA LEU A 188 -25.79 -10.19 0.45
C LEU A 188 -24.35 -10.68 0.22
N LEU A 189 -23.72 -10.15 -0.82
CA LEU A 189 -22.28 -10.30 -1.04
C LEU A 189 -21.55 -9.23 -0.22
N TYR A 190 -21.06 -9.60 0.96
CA TYR A 190 -20.40 -8.67 1.86
C TYR A 190 -18.86 -8.75 1.76
N PHE A 191 -18.22 -7.59 1.84
CA PHE A 191 -16.74 -7.46 1.85
C PHE A 191 -16.19 -7.71 3.24
N SER A 192 -16.80 -7.09 4.24
CA SER A 192 -16.37 -7.18 5.63
C SER A 192 -17.56 -7.34 6.56
N PHE A 193 -17.27 -7.75 7.79
CA PHE A 193 -18.26 -7.84 8.87
C PHE A 193 -17.66 -7.44 10.21
N LYS A 194 -18.48 -6.93 11.12
CA LYS A 194 -18.10 -6.59 12.49
C LYS A 194 -19.19 -7.05 13.45
N VAL A 195 -18.82 -7.75 14.51
CA VAL A 195 -19.77 -8.24 15.55
C VAL A 195 -19.90 -7.18 16.63
N SER A 196 -21.14 -6.93 17.10
CA SER A 196 -21.39 -5.99 18.20
C SER A 196 -20.75 -6.47 19.51
N GLY A 197 -20.50 -5.55 20.45
CA GLY A 197 -19.87 -5.86 21.73
C GLY A 197 -20.63 -6.88 22.59
N ASP A 198 -21.96 -7.00 22.40
CA ASP A 198 -22.84 -7.98 23.04
C ASP A 198 -23.13 -9.23 22.20
N SER A 199 -22.54 -9.35 21.01
CA SER A 199 -22.73 -10.46 20.05
C SER A 199 -24.14 -10.65 19.51
N GLN A 200 -25.04 -9.72 19.77
CA GLN A 200 -26.42 -9.84 19.33
C GLN A 200 -26.62 -9.47 17.87
N TYR A 201 -25.68 -8.69 17.32
CA TYR A 201 -25.77 -8.17 15.96
C TYR A 201 -24.45 -8.28 15.21
N ILE A 202 -24.55 -8.31 13.88
CA ILE A 202 -23.42 -8.26 12.97
C ILE A 202 -23.66 -7.14 11.98
N LEU A 203 -22.72 -6.25 11.85
CA LEU A 203 -22.67 -5.21 10.83
C LEU A 203 -21.99 -5.79 9.59
N LEU A 204 -22.66 -5.76 8.44
CA LEU A 204 -22.16 -6.25 7.15
C LEU A 204 -21.96 -5.07 6.22
N GLU A 205 -20.91 -5.10 5.43
CA GLU A 205 -20.55 -4.08 4.46
C GLU A 205 -20.67 -4.61 3.04
N THR A 206 -21.42 -3.92 2.17
CA THR A 206 -21.65 -4.29 0.76
C THR A 206 -21.46 -3.09 -0.18
N ASN A 207 -21.39 -3.31 -1.49
CA ASN A 207 -21.36 -2.28 -2.52
C ASN A 207 -20.27 -1.21 -2.27
N ARG A 208 -19.07 -1.68 -1.97
CA ARG A 208 -17.94 -0.81 -1.65
C ARG A 208 -17.44 -0.09 -2.89
N THR A 209 -17.41 1.23 -2.84
CA THR A 209 -16.81 2.08 -3.87
C THR A 209 -15.59 2.78 -3.28
N LYS A 210 -14.42 2.57 -3.89
CA LYS A 210 -13.15 3.16 -3.44
C LYS A 210 -13.22 4.69 -3.53
N GLY A 211 -12.77 5.38 -2.48
CA GLY A 211 -12.43 6.79 -2.46
C GLY A 211 -10.93 6.98 -2.69
N TRP A 212 -10.24 7.57 -1.71
CA TRP A 212 -8.78 7.75 -1.71
C TRP A 212 -8.04 6.48 -1.29
N ARG A 213 -6.88 6.60 -0.68
CA ARG A 213 -6.07 5.45 -0.25
C ARG A 213 -6.75 4.58 0.79
N HIS A 214 -7.43 5.18 1.76
CA HIS A 214 -8.07 4.49 2.90
C HIS A 214 -9.59 4.61 2.89
N SER A 215 -10.15 5.66 2.27
CA SER A 215 -11.57 5.91 2.24
C SER A 215 -12.30 5.11 1.18
N TYR A 216 -13.56 4.89 1.44
CA TYR A 216 -14.54 4.30 0.55
C TYR A 216 -15.95 4.67 1.01
N THR A 217 -16.92 4.47 0.17
CA THR A 217 -18.33 4.49 0.55
C THR A 217 -18.92 3.11 0.36
N ALA A 218 -19.90 2.74 1.20
CA ALA A 218 -20.51 1.42 1.16
C ALA A 218 -21.95 1.45 1.66
N ASN A 219 -22.73 0.41 1.36
CA ASN A 219 -23.98 0.14 2.04
C ASN A 219 -23.70 -0.75 3.25
N PHE A 220 -24.39 -0.48 4.36
CA PHE A 220 -24.25 -1.23 5.59
C PHE A 220 -25.57 -1.88 6.02
N TRP A 221 -25.47 -3.11 6.51
CA TRP A 221 -26.59 -3.94 6.92
C TRP A 221 -26.38 -4.49 8.32
N VAL A 222 -27.45 -4.57 9.08
CA VAL A 222 -27.44 -5.13 10.43
C VAL A 222 -28.15 -6.49 10.42
N PHE A 223 -27.41 -7.54 10.74
CA PHE A 223 -27.96 -8.89 10.94
C PHE A 223 -28.19 -9.14 12.43
N ASN A 224 -29.39 -9.54 12.78
CA ASN A 224 -29.74 -9.97 14.15
C ASN A 224 -29.45 -11.46 14.31
N THR A 225 -28.53 -11.84 15.21
CA THR A 225 -28.08 -13.22 15.39
C THR A 225 -29.16 -14.12 15.99
N THR A 226 -30.18 -13.57 16.64
CA THR A 226 -31.29 -14.31 17.26
C THR A 226 -32.47 -14.51 16.28
N SER A 227 -33.00 -13.42 15.70
CA SER A 227 -34.14 -13.48 14.78
C SER A 227 -33.76 -13.94 13.37
N LYS A 228 -32.45 -13.94 13.04
CA LYS A 228 -31.92 -14.26 11.71
C LYS A 228 -32.43 -13.33 10.62
N THR A 229 -32.68 -12.08 10.95
CA THR A 229 -33.15 -11.06 10.02
C THR A 229 -32.03 -10.06 9.68
N VAL A 230 -31.99 -9.62 8.43
CA VAL A 230 -31.14 -8.54 7.95
C VAL A 230 -31.99 -7.29 7.75
N THR A 231 -31.46 -6.14 8.19
CA THR A 231 -32.04 -4.82 7.94
C THR A 231 -30.99 -3.86 7.46
N PRO A 232 -31.31 -2.95 6.53
CA PRO A 232 -30.35 -1.90 6.16
C PRO A 232 -30.09 -1.00 7.37
N LEU A 233 -28.85 -0.53 7.54
CA LEU A 233 -28.50 0.38 8.61
C LEU A 233 -29.24 1.71 8.45
N VAL A 234 -29.31 2.22 7.22
CA VAL A 234 -30.09 3.40 6.85
C VAL A 234 -31.12 3.00 5.80
N LYS A 235 -32.35 3.40 5.97
CA LYS A 235 -33.43 3.06 5.05
C LYS A 235 -33.19 3.66 3.66
N SER A 236 -33.69 2.96 2.63
CA SER A 236 -33.72 3.50 1.27
C SER A 236 -34.46 4.82 1.19
N PHE A 237 -34.13 5.64 0.20
CA PHE A 237 -34.87 6.85 -0.11
C PHE A 237 -36.34 6.50 -0.47
N GLU A 238 -37.27 7.42 -0.19
CA GLU A 238 -38.67 7.22 -0.56
C GLU A 238 -38.79 6.94 -2.07
N ASN A 239 -39.44 5.85 -2.41
CA ASN A 239 -39.64 5.39 -3.80
C ASN A 239 -38.39 4.95 -4.56
N SER A 240 -37.29 4.62 -3.87
CA SER A 240 -36.06 4.08 -4.46
C SER A 240 -35.72 2.69 -3.85
N SER A 241 -35.13 1.83 -4.66
CA SER A 241 -34.46 0.60 -4.19
C SER A 241 -33.03 0.86 -3.68
N ASP A 242 -32.53 2.09 -3.86
CA ASP A 242 -31.16 2.44 -3.54
C ASP A 242 -31.02 2.83 -2.07
N TYR A 243 -30.02 2.26 -1.45
CA TYR A 243 -29.67 2.56 -0.06
C TYR A 243 -28.57 3.63 -0.01
N PRO A 244 -28.63 4.55 0.97
CA PRO A 244 -27.58 5.55 1.13
C PRO A 244 -26.21 4.91 1.30
N LEU A 245 -25.21 5.49 0.62
CA LEU A 245 -23.80 5.15 0.82
C LEU A 245 -23.29 5.88 2.07
N LEU A 246 -22.55 5.16 2.92
CA LEU A 246 -21.97 5.69 4.14
C LEU A 246 -20.44 5.62 4.04
N SER A 247 -19.76 6.61 4.59
CA SER A 247 -18.28 6.64 4.60
C SER A 247 -17.69 5.71 5.67
N ILE A 248 -18.35 5.58 6.81
CA ILE A 248 -18.00 4.67 7.91
C ILE A 248 -19.24 4.23 8.66
N ALA A 249 -19.18 3.05 9.30
CA ALA A 249 -20.12 2.61 10.34
C ALA A 249 -19.38 1.78 11.39
N LEU A 250 -19.49 2.16 12.67
CA LEU A 250 -18.70 1.65 13.78
C LEU A 250 -19.59 1.29 14.99
N TRP A 251 -19.43 0.08 15.51
CA TRP A 251 -20.07 -0.29 16.78
C TRP A 251 -19.51 0.53 17.95
N SER A 252 -20.37 0.84 18.90
CA SER A 252 -19.96 1.20 20.26
C SER A 252 -19.15 0.05 20.88
N PRO A 253 -18.13 0.30 21.71
CA PRO A 253 -17.39 -0.75 22.40
C PRO A 253 -18.23 -1.56 23.36
N VAL A 254 -19.40 -1.06 23.77
CA VAL A 254 -20.36 -1.70 24.67
C VAL A 254 -21.74 -1.66 24.07
N GLY A 255 -22.45 -2.81 24.09
CA GLY A 255 -23.79 -2.92 23.51
C GLY A 255 -23.77 -2.95 21.99
N HIS A 256 -24.73 -2.28 21.36
CA HIS A 256 -24.94 -2.31 19.91
C HIS A 256 -25.40 -0.96 19.32
N ASP A 257 -24.96 0.16 19.90
CA ASP A 257 -25.09 1.47 19.26
C ASP A 257 -24.13 1.57 18.06
N ILE A 258 -24.53 2.27 17.00
CA ILE A 258 -23.72 2.44 15.79
C ILE A 258 -23.50 3.93 15.54
N LEU A 259 -22.22 4.33 15.43
CA LEU A 259 -21.78 5.61 14.93
C LEU A 259 -21.54 5.49 13.44
N TYR A 260 -22.07 6.38 12.61
CA TYR A 260 -21.83 6.36 11.18
C TYR A 260 -21.76 7.78 10.58
N VAL A 261 -21.15 7.88 9.40
CA VAL A 261 -21.05 9.14 8.64
C VAL A 261 -21.79 9.01 7.32
N ARG A 262 -22.67 9.98 7.07
CA ARG A 262 -23.41 10.17 5.83
C ARG A 262 -23.32 11.64 5.41
N ASP A 263 -22.97 11.89 4.15
CA ASP A 263 -22.85 13.25 3.59
C ASP A 263 -21.93 14.16 4.45
N ASN A 264 -20.81 13.58 4.94
CA ASN A 264 -19.83 14.21 5.82
C ASN A 264 -20.36 14.71 7.17
N ASP A 265 -21.56 14.27 7.56
CA ASP A 265 -22.12 14.48 8.89
C ASP A 265 -22.15 13.20 9.72
N LEU A 266 -21.95 13.39 11.02
CA LEU A 266 -21.90 12.33 12.01
C LEU A 266 -23.28 12.03 12.58
N TYR A 267 -23.63 10.75 12.61
CA TYR A 267 -24.89 10.21 13.11
C TYR A 267 -24.63 9.12 14.14
N LEU A 268 -25.54 8.96 15.09
CA LEU A 268 -25.55 7.92 16.08
C LEU A 268 -26.92 7.18 16.04
N LEU A 269 -26.91 5.88 15.84
CA LEU A 269 -28.08 5.03 15.95
C LEU A 269 -28.06 4.33 17.32
N VAL A 270 -28.90 4.79 18.23
CA VAL A 270 -29.00 4.28 19.61
C VAL A 270 -29.95 3.08 19.63
N GLY A 271 -29.48 1.94 20.17
CA GLY A 271 -30.28 0.71 20.29
C GLY A 271 -30.88 0.24 18.97
N LEU A 272 -30.32 0.60 17.83
CA LEU A 272 -30.79 0.31 16.46
C LEU A 272 -32.19 0.85 16.15
N THR A 273 -32.70 1.83 16.91
CA THR A 273 -34.05 2.34 16.76
C THR A 273 -34.15 3.87 16.72
N GLU A 274 -33.29 4.56 17.42
CA GLU A 274 -33.29 6.02 17.54
C GLU A 274 -32.06 6.60 16.81
N GLU A 275 -32.31 7.25 15.67
CA GLU A 275 -31.27 7.99 14.95
C GLU A 275 -31.11 9.40 15.54
N ARG A 276 -29.89 9.78 15.85
CA ARG A 276 -29.50 11.11 16.31
C ARG A 276 -28.44 11.69 15.36
N ARG A 277 -28.76 12.77 14.66
CA ARG A 277 -27.77 13.53 13.91
C ARG A 277 -26.96 14.38 14.88
N ILE A 278 -25.61 14.21 14.89
CA ILE A 278 -24.68 14.88 15.81
C ILE A 278 -24.21 16.20 15.21
N THR A 279 -23.91 16.23 13.90
CA THR A 279 -23.43 17.42 13.18
C THR A 279 -24.39 17.79 12.05
N PHE A 280 -24.34 19.06 11.58
CA PHE A 280 -25.30 19.61 10.64
C PHE A 280 -24.66 20.48 9.56
N ASP A 281 -23.34 20.48 9.47
CA ASP A 281 -22.56 21.35 8.59
C ASP A 281 -21.66 20.58 7.63
N GLY A 282 -21.86 19.26 7.55
CA GLY A 282 -21.16 18.39 6.61
C GLY A 282 -21.35 18.82 5.16
N SER A 283 -20.28 18.88 4.39
CA SER A 283 -20.27 19.31 2.99
C SER A 283 -18.98 18.81 2.31
N ASN A 284 -18.79 19.14 1.04
CA ASN A 284 -17.53 18.84 0.32
C ASN A 284 -16.29 19.60 0.83
N ILE A 285 -16.45 20.48 1.82
CA ILE A 285 -15.36 21.23 2.47
C ILE A 285 -15.37 21.14 4.00
N ILE A 286 -16.38 20.50 4.58
CA ILE A 286 -16.47 20.26 6.03
C ILE A 286 -16.66 18.78 6.28
N TYR A 287 -15.72 18.19 6.99
CA TYR A 287 -15.69 16.76 7.30
C TYR A 287 -15.84 16.56 8.81
N ASN A 288 -16.85 15.79 9.22
CA ASN A 288 -17.12 15.49 10.61
C ASN A 288 -16.91 14.00 10.90
N GLY A 289 -15.92 13.69 11.71
CA GLY A 289 -15.63 12.30 12.12
C GLY A 289 -14.94 11.42 11.07
N ILE A 290 -14.67 11.96 9.91
CA ILE A 290 -13.82 11.39 8.86
C ILE A 290 -12.78 12.42 8.44
N PRO A 291 -11.63 12.01 7.90
CA PRO A 291 -10.61 12.95 7.42
C PRO A 291 -10.98 13.55 6.05
N ASP A 292 -10.39 14.70 5.75
CA ASP A 292 -10.17 15.19 4.40
C ASP A 292 -9.01 14.44 3.74
N TRP A 293 -8.66 14.77 2.50
CA TRP A 293 -7.62 14.06 1.74
C TRP A 293 -6.27 14.04 2.46
N VAL A 294 -5.77 15.20 2.95
CA VAL A 294 -4.42 15.25 3.54
C VAL A 294 -4.34 14.63 4.93
N TYR A 295 -5.41 14.70 5.72
CA TYR A 295 -5.48 13.99 7.00
C TYR A 295 -5.60 12.48 6.82
N GLU A 296 -6.32 12.03 5.78
CA GLU A 296 -6.41 10.61 5.44
C GLU A 296 -5.03 10.05 5.05
N GLU A 297 -4.33 10.75 4.16
CA GLU A 297 -3.07 10.28 3.58
C GLU A 297 -1.91 10.42 4.57
N GLU A 298 -1.71 11.59 5.19
CA GLU A 298 -0.48 11.95 5.87
C GLU A 298 -0.57 11.97 7.41
N VAL A 299 -1.76 12.12 7.97
CA VAL A 299 -1.92 12.27 9.42
C VAL A 299 -2.50 11.01 10.07
N LEU A 300 -3.69 10.60 9.63
CA LEU A 300 -4.39 9.50 10.27
C LEU A 300 -4.07 8.14 9.64
N ALA A 301 -3.66 8.08 8.36
CA ALA A 301 -3.52 6.86 7.57
C ALA A 301 -4.74 5.94 7.79
N SER A 302 -5.95 6.53 7.69
CA SER A 302 -7.23 5.93 8.02
C SER A 302 -8.36 6.80 7.51
N ASN A 303 -9.50 6.20 7.17
CA ASN A 303 -10.73 6.92 6.85
C ASN A 303 -11.58 7.27 8.09
N ILE A 304 -11.04 7.08 9.31
CA ILE A 304 -11.76 7.27 10.57
C ILE A 304 -11.11 8.40 11.37
N ALA A 305 -11.88 9.41 11.73
CA ALA A 305 -11.49 10.51 12.62
C ALA A 305 -12.42 10.60 13.85
N THR A 306 -12.84 9.43 14.37
CA THR A 306 -13.71 9.29 15.55
C THR A 306 -13.16 8.27 16.54
N TRP A 307 -13.39 8.49 17.84
CA TRP A 307 -12.91 7.60 18.91
C TRP A 307 -13.97 7.48 20.01
N TRP A 308 -14.48 6.28 20.23
CA TRP A 308 -15.34 5.97 21.35
C TRP A 308 -14.56 5.96 22.66
N SER A 309 -15.14 6.49 23.74
CA SER A 309 -14.61 6.25 25.10
C SER A 309 -14.81 4.80 25.49
N THR A 310 -14.05 4.33 26.48
CA THR A 310 -13.99 2.93 26.90
C THR A 310 -15.36 2.33 27.24
N SER A 311 -16.27 3.10 27.82
CA SER A 311 -17.62 2.63 28.17
C SER A 311 -18.68 2.95 27.12
N GLY A 312 -18.33 3.58 25.99
CA GLY A 312 -19.27 4.01 24.96
C GLY A 312 -20.12 5.23 25.34
N LYS A 313 -19.77 5.96 26.42
CA LYS A 313 -20.57 7.14 26.86
C LYS A 313 -20.20 8.44 26.16
N ARG A 314 -19.04 8.49 25.52
CA ARG A 314 -18.55 9.66 24.82
C ARG A 314 -17.93 9.30 23.49
N ILE A 315 -18.00 10.23 22.56
CA ILE A 315 -17.37 10.15 21.25
C ILE A 315 -16.51 11.40 21.08
N ALA A 316 -15.21 11.21 20.88
CA ALA A 316 -14.32 12.25 20.39
C ALA A 316 -14.29 12.18 18.87
N TYR A 317 -14.33 13.31 18.19
CA TYR A 317 -14.19 13.35 16.73
C TYR A 317 -13.48 14.63 16.29
N LEU A 318 -12.82 14.56 15.15
CA LEU A 318 -12.26 15.71 14.48
C LEU A 318 -13.29 16.31 13.52
N ARG A 319 -13.36 17.62 13.50
CA ARG A 319 -14.00 18.43 12.47
C ARG A 319 -12.91 19.12 11.67
N LEU A 320 -12.86 18.85 10.38
CA LEU A 320 -11.92 19.45 9.44
C LEU A 320 -12.65 20.43 8.53
N ASN A 321 -12.00 21.54 8.21
CA ASN A 321 -12.55 22.57 7.36
C ASN A 321 -11.54 22.99 6.30
N ASP A 322 -11.87 22.71 5.05
CA ASP A 322 -11.07 22.91 3.86
C ASP A 322 -11.41 24.18 3.10
N SER A 323 -12.23 25.08 3.68
CA SER A 323 -12.72 26.28 2.96
C SER A 323 -11.59 27.12 2.37
N GLU A 324 -10.44 27.20 3.05
CA GLU A 324 -9.26 27.94 2.61
C GLU A 324 -8.25 27.10 1.83
N VAL A 325 -8.42 25.77 1.79
CA VAL A 325 -7.52 24.88 1.04
C VAL A 325 -7.74 25.04 -0.46
N PRO A 326 -6.70 25.30 -1.25
CA PRO A 326 -6.84 25.48 -2.69
C PRO A 326 -7.38 24.23 -3.39
N GLU A 327 -8.14 24.45 -4.45
CA GLU A 327 -8.64 23.39 -5.34
C GLU A 327 -7.56 22.89 -6.29
N PHE A 328 -7.58 21.60 -6.56
CA PHE A 328 -6.83 20.97 -7.63
C PHE A 328 -7.78 20.19 -8.53
N HIS A 329 -7.59 20.30 -9.85
CA HIS A 329 -8.46 19.73 -10.86
C HIS A 329 -7.79 18.54 -11.53
N LEU A 330 -8.44 17.38 -11.50
CA LEU A 330 -8.06 16.17 -12.21
C LEU A 330 -9.04 15.93 -13.35
N SER A 331 -8.54 15.93 -14.58
CA SER A 331 -9.35 15.58 -15.75
C SER A 331 -9.38 14.08 -15.95
N LEU A 332 -10.55 13.47 -15.82
CA LEU A 332 -10.79 12.04 -16.04
C LEU A 332 -11.44 11.83 -17.41
N TYR A 333 -10.83 10.99 -18.24
CA TYR A 333 -11.18 10.83 -19.67
C TYR A 333 -12.09 9.64 -19.96
N ASN A 334 -12.00 8.56 -19.15
CA ASN A 334 -12.70 7.29 -19.33
C ASN A 334 -13.36 6.83 -18.02
N ASP A 335 -14.01 7.74 -17.30
CA ASP A 335 -14.60 7.44 -16.00
C ASP A 335 -15.68 6.36 -16.14
N ASN A 336 -15.49 5.24 -15.40
CA ASN A 336 -16.44 4.12 -15.27
C ASN A 336 -17.01 3.59 -16.60
N HIS A 337 -16.20 3.52 -17.66
CA HIS A 337 -16.60 3.09 -19.01
C HIS A 337 -17.55 4.05 -19.75
N HIS A 338 -17.81 5.24 -19.20
CA HIS A 338 -18.60 6.24 -19.89
C HIS A 338 -17.66 7.20 -20.65
N ILE A 339 -17.47 6.92 -21.94
CA ILE A 339 -16.71 7.80 -22.83
C ILE A 339 -17.65 8.93 -23.28
N GLY A 340 -17.61 10.05 -22.55
CA GLY A 340 -18.29 11.27 -22.93
C GLY A 340 -17.47 12.09 -23.96
N PRO A 341 -18.09 13.06 -24.64
CA PRO A 341 -17.34 13.95 -25.56
C PRO A 341 -16.43 14.93 -24.82
N TYR A 342 -16.60 15.09 -23.52
CA TYR A 342 -15.80 15.94 -22.64
C TYR A 342 -15.28 15.12 -21.46
N PRO A 343 -14.04 15.38 -20.98
CA PRO A 343 -13.56 14.76 -19.76
C PRO A 343 -14.38 15.23 -18.54
N ASN A 344 -14.48 14.38 -17.54
CA ASN A 344 -15.00 14.77 -16.24
C ASN A 344 -13.94 15.56 -15.49
N ASP A 345 -14.29 16.73 -14.99
CA ASP A 345 -13.42 17.53 -14.14
C ASP A 345 -13.68 17.16 -12.66
N PHE A 346 -12.77 16.39 -12.08
CA PHE A 346 -12.84 16.03 -10.68
C PHE A 346 -12.06 17.06 -9.86
N VAL A 347 -12.77 17.77 -8.97
CA VAL A 347 -12.20 18.83 -8.14
C VAL A 347 -11.96 18.31 -6.73
N MET A 348 -10.73 18.42 -6.24
CA MET A 348 -10.36 18.07 -4.88
C MET A 348 -9.67 19.24 -4.15
N ARG A 349 -9.76 19.26 -2.82
CA ARG A 349 -8.98 20.16 -1.97
C ARG A 349 -7.63 19.49 -1.65
N TYR A 350 -6.53 20.17 -2.03
CA TYR A 350 -5.20 19.62 -1.88
C TYR A 350 -4.23 20.73 -1.44
N PRO A 351 -3.79 20.74 -0.18
CA PRO A 351 -2.90 21.76 0.32
C PRO A 351 -1.47 21.53 -0.19
N LYS A 352 -0.83 22.55 -0.77
CA LYS A 352 0.58 22.53 -1.16
C LYS A 352 1.44 23.32 -0.17
N PRO A 353 2.77 23.09 -0.14
CA PRO A 353 3.65 23.77 0.81
C PRO A 353 3.54 25.29 0.75
N GLY A 354 3.37 25.92 1.89
CA GLY A 354 3.17 27.36 2.03
C GLY A 354 1.75 27.84 1.83
N TYR A 355 0.83 26.99 1.34
CA TYR A 355 -0.60 27.34 1.20
C TYR A 355 -1.40 26.87 2.42
N PRO A 356 -2.63 27.36 2.63
CA PRO A 356 -3.44 26.95 3.77
C PRO A 356 -3.66 25.42 3.85
N ASN A 357 -3.52 24.90 5.07
CA ASN A 357 -3.93 23.54 5.43
C ASN A 357 -5.40 23.53 5.88
N PRO A 358 -6.06 22.36 5.92
CA PRO A 358 -7.30 22.20 6.64
C PRO A 358 -7.19 22.71 8.08
N THR A 359 -8.17 23.45 8.56
CA THR A 359 -8.25 23.77 9.98
C THR A 359 -8.90 22.61 10.72
N VAL A 360 -8.31 22.21 11.86
CA VAL A 360 -8.77 21.06 12.65
C VAL A 360 -9.23 21.46 14.03
N ALA A 361 -10.38 20.94 14.46
CA ALA A 361 -10.91 21.10 15.80
C ALA A 361 -11.33 19.74 16.39
N LEU A 362 -11.01 19.52 17.65
CA LEU A 362 -11.46 18.36 18.42
C LEU A 362 -12.79 18.66 19.06
N TYR A 363 -13.77 17.79 18.87
CA TYR A 363 -15.09 17.83 19.50
C TYR A 363 -15.32 16.60 20.37
N ILE A 364 -16.11 16.74 21.41
CA ILE A 364 -16.58 15.62 22.24
C ILE A 364 -18.10 15.67 22.32
N TYR A 365 -18.73 14.55 21.95
CA TYR A 365 -20.15 14.31 22.10
C TYR A 365 -20.42 13.46 23.35
N HIS A 366 -21.41 13.85 24.15
CA HIS A 366 -21.83 13.19 25.39
C HIS A 366 -23.20 12.54 25.21
N LEU A 367 -23.28 11.21 25.37
CA LEU A 367 -24.52 10.47 25.19
C LEU A 367 -25.48 10.64 26.39
N ASP A 368 -24.94 10.91 27.58
CA ASP A 368 -25.66 11.00 28.85
C ASP A 368 -26.11 12.41 29.21
N THR A 369 -25.92 13.40 28.34
CA THR A 369 -26.24 14.81 28.56
C THR A 369 -27.49 15.22 27.76
N PRO A 370 -28.33 16.19 28.25
CA PRO A 370 -29.48 16.70 27.49
C PRO A 370 -29.08 17.27 26.12
N LEU A 371 -29.92 17.06 25.10
CA LEU A 371 -29.69 17.39 23.69
C LEU A 371 -29.04 18.75 23.38
N VAL A 372 -29.33 19.78 24.20
CA VAL A 372 -28.84 21.16 23.95
C VAL A 372 -27.35 21.36 24.28
N ALA A 373 -26.71 20.44 24.99
CA ALA A 373 -25.31 20.54 25.42
C ALA A 373 -24.48 19.32 25.12
N GLN A 374 -24.92 18.50 24.16
CA GLN A 374 -24.28 17.17 23.94
C GLN A 374 -22.97 17.25 23.20
N SER A 375 -22.71 18.23 22.36
CA SER A 375 -21.45 18.35 21.60
C SER A 375 -20.85 19.74 21.78
N GLY A 376 -19.52 19.77 21.86
CA GLY A 376 -18.80 21.04 21.91
C GLY A 376 -17.31 20.86 21.54
N PRO A 377 -16.70 21.98 21.07
CA PRO A 377 -15.27 22.01 20.78
C PRO A 377 -14.45 21.96 22.08
N VAL A 378 -13.34 21.25 22.04
CA VAL A 378 -12.36 21.26 23.13
C VAL A 378 -11.48 22.50 22.98
N VAL A 379 -11.39 23.28 24.06
CA VAL A 379 -10.52 24.47 24.13
C VAL A 379 -9.19 24.06 24.78
N ILE A 380 -8.11 24.14 24.03
CA ILE A 380 -6.76 23.84 24.50
C ILE A 380 -6.09 25.13 24.96
N GLU A 381 -5.57 25.11 26.21
CA GLU A 381 -4.84 26.27 26.76
C GLU A 381 -3.53 26.48 26.01
N ASN A 382 -3.27 27.72 25.56
CA ASN A 382 -2.06 28.08 24.80
C ASN A 382 -1.84 27.22 23.55
N ASP A 383 -2.90 26.86 22.83
CA ASP A 383 -2.85 26.05 21.61
C ASP A 383 -1.98 26.69 20.52
N PHE A 384 -1.59 25.89 19.51
CA PHE A 384 -1.06 26.46 18.29
C PHE A 384 -2.16 27.26 17.57
N LYS A 385 -1.76 28.20 16.72
CA LYS A 385 -2.72 28.89 15.83
C LYS A 385 -3.37 27.86 14.89
N GLU A 386 -4.58 28.12 14.46
CA GLU A 386 -5.36 27.20 13.62
C GLU A 386 -4.63 26.81 12.32
N ASP A 387 -3.95 27.77 11.68
CA ASP A 387 -3.15 27.60 10.47
C ASP A 387 -1.80 26.85 10.70
N ASN A 388 -1.45 26.62 11.96
CA ASN A 388 -0.18 26.00 12.39
C ASN A 388 -0.40 24.80 13.31
N LYS A 389 -1.51 24.08 13.16
CA LYS A 389 -1.89 23.00 14.07
C LYS A 389 -2.23 21.71 13.31
N LEU A 390 -1.68 20.60 13.80
CA LEU A 390 -2.07 19.26 13.43
C LEU A 390 -2.46 18.48 14.69
N ILE A 391 -3.60 17.79 14.66
CA ILE A 391 -4.00 16.83 15.71
C ILE A 391 -3.74 15.43 15.15
N THR A 392 -2.78 14.71 15.73
CA THR A 392 -2.22 13.51 15.10
C THR A 392 -2.59 12.21 15.81
N GLU A 393 -2.93 12.26 17.10
CA GLU A 393 -3.24 11.07 17.88
C GLU A 393 -4.16 11.39 19.06
N LEU A 394 -5.11 10.48 19.34
CA LEU A 394 -6.01 10.55 20.49
C LEU A 394 -6.04 9.21 21.22
N ALA A 395 -5.99 9.25 22.55
CA ALA A 395 -6.09 8.07 23.42
C ALA A 395 -6.99 8.34 24.61
N TRP A 396 -8.13 7.66 24.71
CA TRP A 396 -9.02 7.74 25.85
C TRP A 396 -8.38 7.14 27.11
N CYS A 397 -8.45 7.87 28.22
CA CYS A 397 -8.01 7.47 29.55
C CYS A 397 -9.25 7.31 30.45
N GLY A 398 -9.97 6.23 30.27
CA GLY A 398 -11.32 6.06 30.78
C GLY A 398 -12.35 6.86 29.97
N ASP A 399 -13.39 7.38 30.65
CA ASP A 399 -14.44 8.15 29.97
C ASP A 399 -14.27 9.67 30.13
N ASP A 400 -13.54 10.13 31.12
CA ASP A 400 -13.50 11.53 31.53
C ASP A 400 -12.24 12.28 31.12
N GLN A 401 -11.20 11.55 30.69
CA GLN A 401 -9.93 12.12 30.27
C GLN A 401 -9.49 11.56 28.92
N LEU A 402 -8.81 12.40 28.16
CA LEU A 402 -8.31 12.09 26.82
C LEU A 402 -6.91 12.67 26.67
N LEU A 403 -5.95 11.89 26.24
CA LEU A 403 -4.66 12.36 25.77
C LEU A 403 -4.75 12.66 24.28
N VAL A 404 -4.24 13.83 23.91
CA VAL A 404 -4.24 14.31 22.53
C VAL A 404 -2.84 14.76 22.14
N ARG A 405 -2.33 14.28 21.00
CA ARG A 405 -1.08 14.76 20.45
C ARG A 405 -1.35 15.86 19.43
N VAL A 406 -0.74 17.00 19.66
CA VAL A 406 -0.85 18.17 18.79
C VAL A 406 0.55 18.56 18.34
N MET A 407 0.72 18.79 17.05
CA MET A 407 1.99 19.23 16.45
C MET A 407 1.82 20.60 15.79
N ASN A 408 2.91 21.35 15.67
CA ASN A 408 2.95 22.48 14.77
C ASN A 408 3.05 22.03 13.32
N ARG A 409 2.76 22.91 12.38
CA ARG A 409 2.68 22.63 10.93
C ARG A 409 3.93 21.96 10.36
N ILE A 410 5.13 22.39 10.77
CA ILE A 410 6.40 21.81 10.28
C ILE A 410 6.90 20.63 11.14
N GLN A 411 6.08 20.18 12.09
CA GLN A 411 6.26 18.96 12.88
C GLN A 411 7.60 18.88 13.62
N ASP A 412 8.11 20.01 14.10
CA ASP A 412 9.31 20.08 14.94
C ASP A 412 9.03 20.47 16.40
N ILE A 413 7.77 20.75 16.72
CA ILE A 413 7.25 20.91 18.09
C ILE A 413 6.02 20.04 18.22
N GLN A 414 6.00 19.19 19.25
CA GLN A 414 4.81 18.41 19.60
C GLN A 414 4.41 18.64 21.05
N ARG A 415 3.12 18.54 21.32
CA ARG A 415 2.52 18.62 22.64
C ARG A 415 1.66 17.41 22.92
N THR A 416 1.80 16.84 24.12
CA THR A 416 0.80 15.93 24.68
C THR A 416 -0.14 16.76 25.54
N VAL A 417 -1.40 16.80 25.19
CA VAL A 417 -2.46 17.58 25.85
C VAL A 417 -3.35 16.62 26.63
N LEU A 418 -3.52 16.85 27.91
CA LEU A 418 -4.53 16.16 28.72
C LEU A 418 -5.83 16.96 28.68
N VAL A 419 -6.88 16.35 28.18
CA VAL A 419 -8.22 16.93 28.06
C VAL A 419 -9.13 16.39 29.15
N ASP A 420 -9.79 17.29 29.89
CA ASP A 420 -10.96 16.98 30.71
C ASP A 420 -12.19 16.98 29.80
N ALA A 421 -12.69 15.78 29.50
CA ALA A 421 -13.80 15.61 28.58
C ALA A 421 -15.12 16.20 29.07
N ARG A 422 -15.32 16.32 30.40
CA ARG A 422 -16.53 16.94 30.97
C ARG A 422 -16.53 18.45 30.84
N LYS A 423 -15.34 19.07 30.96
CA LYS A 423 -15.19 20.53 30.88
C LYS A 423 -14.89 21.02 29.47
N LEU A 424 -14.59 20.11 28.53
CA LEU A 424 -14.13 20.41 27.16
C LEU A 424 -12.90 21.33 27.17
N LYS A 425 -11.96 21.07 28.09
CA LYS A 425 -10.74 21.86 28.23
C LYS A 425 -9.52 20.97 28.23
N GLY A 426 -8.51 21.37 27.48
CA GLY A 426 -7.23 20.73 27.36
C GLY A 426 -6.09 21.58 27.89
N LYS A 427 -5.09 20.93 28.48
CA LYS A 427 -3.85 21.57 28.94
C LYS A 427 -2.66 20.71 28.48
N ALA A 428 -1.66 21.37 27.88
CA ALA A 428 -0.41 20.70 27.57
C ALA A 428 0.31 20.24 28.85
N VAL A 429 0.55 18.94 28.96
CA VAL A 429 1.27 18.29 30.07
C VAL A 429 2.72 17.99 29.71
N ARG A 430 3.02 17.94 28.41
CA ARG A 430 4.36 17.73 27.86
C ARG A 430 4.51 18.50 26.56
N GLU A 431 5.63 19.17 26.38
CA GLU A 431 6.05 19.78 25.12
C GLU A 431 7.46 19.30 24.78
N GLU A 432 7.70 18.99 23.54
CA GLU A 432 8.97 18.53 23.00
C GLU A 432 9.30 19.32 21.72
N SER A 433 10.58 19.60 21.54
CA SER A 433 11.09 20.29 20.35
C SER A 433 12.34 19.62 19.82
N THR A 434 12.43 19.41 18.53
CA THR A 434 13.60 18.84 17.86
C THR A 434 14.77 19.84 17.82
N ALA A 435 14.51 21.14 18.02
CA ALA A 435 15.56 22.18 18.05
C ALA A 435 16.56 21.99 19.20
N VAL A 436 16.19 21.28 20.24
CA VAL A 436 17.07 20.98 21.40
C VAL A 436 17.68 19.58 21.33
N THR A 437 17.40 18.82 20.27
CA THR A 437 17.91 17.46 20.06
C THR A 437 18.71 17.32 18.75
N ASP A 438 18.06 17.09 17.64
CA ASP A 438 18.66 16.74 16.36
C ASP A 438 18.26 17.65 15.19
N ASN A 439 17.45 18.69 15.45
CA ASN A 439 16.82 19.52 14.42
C ASN A 439 16.03 18.73 13.36
N GLY A 440 15.63 17.51 13.66
CA GLY A 440 14.81 16.65 12.83
C GLY A 440 13.32 17.02 12.91
N TRP A 441 12.47 16.05 12.76
CA TRP A 441 11.01 16.15 12.87
C TRP A 441 10.48 15.14 13.88
N PHE A 442 9.21 15.29 14.28
CA PHE A 442 8.47 14.26 14.98
C PHE A 442 7.67 13.41 13.99
N GLU A 443 7.71 12.11 14.17
CA GLU A 443 6.92 11.16 13.40
C GLU A 443 5.54 10.96 14.03
N ILE A 444 4.55 10.65 13.22
CA ILE A 444 3.20 10.35 13.69
C ILE A 444 3.16 8.88 14.08
N THR A 445 3.28 8.58 15.37
CA THR A 445 3.52 7.23 15.87
C THR A 445 2.26 6.46 16.25
N LYS A 446 1.17 7.11 16.71
CA LYS A 446 -0.05 6.49 17.25
C LYS A 446 0.27 5.45 18.36
N SER A 447 1.13 5.82 19.29
CA SER A 447 1.76 4.94 20.28
C SER A 447 1.25 5.11 21.71
N MET A 448 0.42 6.14 21.98
CA MET A 448 -0.12 6.39 23.31
C MET A 448 -1.13 5.31 23.71
N ILE A 449 -0.83 4.59 24.79
CA ILE A 449 -1.73 3.57 25.35
C ILE A 449 -1.96 3.85 26.83
N TYR A 450 -3.22 4.06 27.21
CA TYR A 450 -3.62 4.22 28.60
C TYR A 450 -3.45 2.92 29.40
N ILE A 451 -2.93 3.04 30.61
CA ILE A 451 -2.81 1.96 31.59
C ILE A 451 -3.54 2.36 32.87
N LYS A 452 -4.60 1.62 33.19
CA LYS A 452 -5.30 1.77 34.47
C LYS A 452 -4.44 1.27 35.64
N PRO A 453 -4.65 1.79 36.84
CA PRO A 453 -3.97 1.29 38.05
C PRO A 453 -4.16 -0.23 38.20
N ILE A 454 -3.04 -0.97 38.22
CA ILE A 454 -3.02 -2.41 38.38
C ILE A 454 -1.63 -2.86 38.87
N GLY A 455 -1.55 -3.79 39.80
CA GLY A 455 -0.30 -4.39 40.27
C GLY A 455 0.74 -3.35 40.74
N SER A 456 1.85 -3.26 40.01
CA SER A 456 2.94 -2.29 40.27
C SER A 456 2.57 -0.86 39.89
N ILE A 457 1.66 -0.65 38.93
CA ILE A 457 1.16 0.67 38.48
C ILE A 457 0.11 1.16 39.50
N LYS A 458 0.36 2.29 40.18
CA LYS A 458 -0.49 2.80 41.27
C LYS A 458 -1.44 3.92 40.91
N SER A 459 -1.26 4.53 39.74
CA SER A 459 -2.07 5.65 39.20
C SER A 459 -2.39 5.45 37.75
N ASP A 460 -3.37 6.21 37.23
CA ASP A 460 -3.61 6.31 35.80
C ASP A 460 -2.33 6.74 35.09
N SER A 461 -1.87 5.92 34.19
CA SER A 461 -0.57 6.01 33.53
C SER A 461 -0.73 5.84 32.03
N TYR A 462 0.29 6.08 31.23
CA TYR A 462 0.29 5.73 29.82
C TYR A 462 1.67 5.34 29.33
N LEU A 463 1.68 4.51 28.30
CA LEU A 463 2.86 4.18 27.51
C LEU A 463 2.91 5.07 26.28
N ASP A 464 4.12 5.31 25.79
CA ASP A 464 4.40 6.00 24.55
C ASP A 464 5.66 5.41 23.91
N ILE A 465 5.86 5.60 22.62
CA ILE A 465 7.12 5.32 21.93
C ILE A 465 7.77 6.65 21.61
N MET A 466 9.01 6.81 22.08
CA MET A 466 9.73 8.06 21.89
C MET A 466 11.24 7.84 21.85
N SER A 467 11.97 8.82 21.35
CA SER A 467 13.41 8.72 21.21
C SER A 467 14.12 8.67 22.56
N ASN A 468 14.98 7.66 22.73
CA ASN A 468 15.92 7.52 23.83
C ASN A 468 17.33 7.36 23.25
N ASN A 469 18.19 8.39 23.42
CA ASN A 469 19.54 8.44 22.82
C ASN A 469 19.54 8.21 21.28
N GLY A 470 18.52 8.74 20.59
CA GLY A 470 18.42 8.68 19.13
C GLY A 470 17.75 7.44 18.56
N TYR A 471 17.19 6.54 19.38
CA TYR A 471 16.45 5.35 18.97
C TYR A 471 15.08 5.31 19.63
N ASP A 472 14.09 4.75 18.94
CA ASP A 472 12.71 4.74 19.41
C ASP A 472 12.43 3.61 20.38
N HIS A 473 12.04 3.96 21.61
CA HIS A 473 11.89 3.05 22.75
C HIS A 473 10.58 3.26 23.51
N ILE A 474 10.17 2.23 24.26
CA ILE A 474 8.97 2.27 25.11
C ILE A 474 9.27 3.12 26.35
N ALA A 475 8.43 4.13 26.58
CA ALA A 475 8.43 4.99 27.72
C ALA A 475 7.13 4.85 28.53
N LEU A 476 7.22 4.75 29.84
CA LEU A 476 6.10 4.77 30.77
C LEU A 476 6.02 6.13 31.47
N PHE A 477 4.84 6.73 31.47
CA PHE A 477 4.51 7.93 32.22
C PHE A 477 3.62 7.55 33.40
N SER A 478 4.11 7.74 34.61
CA SER A 478 3.51 7.25 35.86
C SER A 478 2.21 7.95 36.27
N THR A 479 1.88 9.09 35.65
CA THR A 479 0.59 9.80 35.73
C THR A 479 0.27 10.42 34.38
N LEU A 480 -1.01 10.71 34.11
CA LEU A 480 -1.44 11.31 32.85
C LEU A 480 -0.87 12.72 32.60
N ASP A 481 -0.54 13.43 33.69
CA ASP A 481 0.08 14.77 33.66
C ASP A 481 1.62 14.75 33.83
N SER A 482 2.22 13.56 33.83
CA SER A 482 3.69 13.44 33.92
C SER A 482 4.35 13.92 32.62
N SER A 483 5.38 14.75 32.78
CA SER A 483 6.27 15.15 31.66
C SER A 483 7.56 14.33 31.60
N LYS A 484 7.82 13.47 32.57
CA LYS A 484 9.08 12.69 32.67
C LYS A 484 8.86 11.23 32.28
N PRO A 485 9.50 10.73 31.22
CA PRO A 485 9.43 9.32 30.85
C PRO A 485 10.30 8.45 31.79
N GLN A 486 9.82 7.25 32.08
CA GLN A 486 10.62 6.12 32.48
C GLN A 486 10.79 5.20 31.29
N PHE A 487 11.96 5.15 30.68
CA PHE A 487 12.21 4.23 29.59
C PHE A 487 12.25 2.78 30.06
N LEU A 488 11.47 1.92 29.44
CA LEU A 488 11.40 0.48 29.73
C LEU A 488 12.34 -0.31 28.81
N THR A 489 12.73 0.27 27.68
CA THR A 489 13.70 -0.30 26.75
C THR A 489 14.76 0.73 26.39
N SER A 490 15.93 0.26 25.97
CA SER A 490 17.05 1.10 25.56
C SER A 490 18.04 0.31 24.70
N GLY A 491 18.85 0.99 23.90
CA GLY A 491 19.89 0.39 23.06
C GLY A 491 19.98 1.08 21.69
N GLU A 492 20.92 0.63 20.85
CA GLU A 492 21.08 1.11 19.48
C GLU A 492 20.18 0.30 18.52
N TRP A 493 18.90 0.26 18.81
CA TRP A 493 17.86 -0.43 18.07
C TRP A 493 16.49 0.22 18.35
N GLU A 494 15.48 -0.08 17.56
CA GLU A 494 14.18 0.57 17.63
C GLU A 494 13.04 -0.43 17.91
N VAL A 495 12.08 0.03 18.69
CA VAL A 495 10.74 -0.57 18.77
C VAL A 495 9.99 -0.23 17.49
N VAL A 496 9.39 -1.24 16.85
CA VAL A 496 8.77 -1.10 15.54
C VAL A 496 7.27 -0.87 15.64
N GLY A 497 6.80 0.22 15.07
CA GLY A 497 5.37 0.54 14.98
C GLY A 497 4.78 0.85 16.34
N LYS A 498 3.82 0.04 16.80
CA LYS A 498 3.12 0.21 18.09
C LYS A 498 3.39 -0.95 19.05
N ILE A 499 3.10 -0.75 20.32
CA ILE A 499 3.07 -1.81 21.32
C ILE A 499 2.05 -2.87 20.88
N SER A 500 2.49 -4.13 20.82
CA SER A 500 1.70 -5.23 20.27
C SER A 500 0.59 -5.70 21.22
N ALA A 501 0.88 -5.75 22.52
CA ALA A 501 -0.11 -6.07 23.56
C ALA A 501 0.41 -5.71 24.96
N ILE A 502 -0.54 -5.65 25.90
CA ILE A 502 -0.27 -5.51 27.33
C ILE A 502 -0.94 -6.67 28.04
N ASP A 503 -0.14 -7.47 28.75
CA ASP A 503 -0.62 -8.51 29.65
C ASP A 503 -0.68 -7.95 31.08
N TYR A 504 -1.86 -7.52 31.46
CA TYR A 504 -2.08 -7.00 32.82
C TYR A 504 -1.94 -8.05 33.91
N SER A 505 -2.12 -9.33 33.59
CA SER A 505 -2.04 -10.42 34.56
C SER A 505 -0.60 -10.79 34.95
N ARG A 506 0.33 -10.62 33.99
CA ARG A 506 1.77 -10.90 34.15
C ARG A 506 2.60 -9.61 34.27
N GLU A 507 1.97 -8.45 34.12
CA GLU A 507 2.63 -7.13 34.06
C GLU A 507 3.71 -7.07 32.94
N LEU A 508 3.37 -7.55 31.74
CA LEU A 508 4.26 -7.60 30.58
C LEU A 508 3.73 -6.75 29.42
N ILE A 509 4.66 -6.16 28.70
CA ILE A 509 4.44 -5.42 27.45
C ILE A 509 5.11 -6.21 26.33
N TYR A 510 4.37 -6.47 25.25
CA TYR A 510 4.87 -7.16 24.07
C TYR A 510 5.08 -6.18 22.92
N PHE A 511 6.19 -6.33 22.20
CA PHE A 511 6.57 -5.41 21.14
C PHE A 511 7.47 -6.08 20.09
N ILE A 512 7.48 -5.55 18.89
CA ILE A 512 8.43 -5.93 17.83
C ILE A 512 9.66 -5.02 17.92
N SER A 513 10.83 -5.58 17.68
CA SER A 513 12.11 -4.91 17.81
C SER A 513 13.06 -5.21 16.67
N THR A 514 13.93 -4.24 16.36
CA THR A 514 15.07 -4.39 15.45
C THR A 514 16.37 -4.74 16.18
N GLU A 515 16.31 -5.17 17.44
CA GLU A 515 17.50 -5.40 18.26
C GLU A 515 18.50 -6.39 17.66
N GLN A 516 18.01 -7.42 16.96
CA GLN A 516 18.85 -8.41 16.32
C GLN A 516 19.53 -7.84 15.07
N SER A 517 18.78 -7.13 14.27
CA SER A 517 19.25 -6.45 13.07
C SER A 517 18.23 -5.41 12.60
N SER A 518 18.69 -4.31 12.02
CA SER A 518 17.81 -3.28 11.47
C SER A 518 16.89 -3.80 10.35
N ILE A 519 17.26 -4.91 9.68
CA ILE A 519 16.47 -5.53 8.61
C ILE A 519 15.60 -6.70 9.08
N GLU A 520 15.63 -7.02 10.38
CA GLU A 520 14.85 -8.10 11.00
C GLU A 520 13.77 -7.55 11.93
N ARG A 521 12.80 -8.39 12.27
CA ARG A 521 11.70 -8.08 13.19
C ARG A 521 11.48 -9.26 14.11
N HIS A 522 11.74 -9.06 15.40
CA HIS A 522 11.59 -10.09 16.43
C HIS A 522 10.64 -9.64 17.53
N LEU A 523 9.87 -10.60 18.05
CA LEU A 523 8.93 -10.37 19.14
C LEU A 523 9.63 -10.48 20.50
N TYR A 524 9.44 -9.47 21.33
CA TYR A 524 9.95 -9.41 22.70
C TYR A 524 8.84 -9.10 23.69
N SER A 525 9.12 -9.39 24.96
CA SER A 525 8.38 -8.90 26.11
C SER A 525 9.31 -8.14 27.06
N VAL A 526 8.76 -7.18 27.82
CA VAL A 526 9.43 -6.48 28.92
C VAL A 526 8.43 -6.23 30.03
N SER A 527 8.89 -6.27 31.31
CA SER A 527 8.03 -5.96 32.46
C SER A 527 7.82 -4.45 32.62
N PHE A 528 6.79 -4.04 33.38
CA PHE A 528 6.45 -2.62 33.62
C PHE A 528 7.55 -1.85 34.36
N ASP A 529 8.51 -2.54 34.99
CA ASP A 529 9.69 -1.92 35.61
C ASP A 529 10.92 -1.83 34.69
N GLY A 530 10.77 -2.24 33.40
CA GLY A 530 11.84 -2.25 32.41
C GLY A 530 12.85 -3.41 32.55
N LYS A 531 12.59 -4.37 33.45
CA LYS A 531 13.45 -5.55 33.62
C LYS A 531 12.90 -6.75 32.85
N ASN A 532 13.62 -7.89 32.91
CA ASN A 532 13.19 -9.17 32.36
C ASN A 532 12.76 -9.09 30.87
N LYS A 533 13.50 -8.35 30.07
CA LYS A 533 13.30 -8.37 28.61
C LYS A 533 13.63 -9.75 28.07
N THR A 534 12.71 -10.36 27.32
CA THR A 534 12.84 -11.73 26.79
C THR A 534 12.36 -11.79 25.34
N ALA A 535 13.12 -12.46 24.47
CA ALA A 535 12.68 -12.75 23.11
C ALA A 535 11.70 -13.93 23.08
N LEU A 536 10.64 -13.82 22.31
CA LEU A 536 9.64 -14.86 22.07
C LEU A 536 9.77 -15.54 20.71
N THR A 537 10.61 -15.00 19.83
CA THR A 537 10.97 -15.58 18.53
C THR A 537 12.42 -16.05 18.53
N PRO A 538 12.77 -17.08 17.73
CA PRO A 538 14.17 -17.54 17.62
C PRO A 538 15.10 -16.42 17.15
N LEU A 539 16.30 -16.34 17.72
CA LEU A 539 17.33 -15.36 17.39
C LEU A 539 18.55 -15.98 16.67
N ASP A 540 18.56 -17.30 16.54
CA ASP A 540 19.65 -18.07 15.88
C ASP A 540 19.53 -18.08 14.34
N LYS A 541 18.44 -17.58 13.82
CA LYS A 541 18.14 -17.45 12.38
C LYS A 541 17.55 -16.11 12.09
N PRO A 542 17.85 -15.53 10.90
CA PRO A 542 17.18 -14.33 10.46
C PRO A 542 15.66 -14.51 10.41
N GLY A 543 14.93 -13.47 10.77
CA GLY A 543 13.48 -13.55 10.79
C GLY A 543 12.78 -12.21 10.72
N TYR A 544 11.69 -12.18 9.98
CA TYR A 544 10.77 -11.06 9.95
C TYR A 544 9.41 -11.54 10.46
N TYR A 545 9.06 -11.11 11.67
CA TYR A 545 7.85 -11.56 12.35
C TYR A 545 6.84 -10.43 12.52
N GLU A 546 5.57 -10.76 12.38
CA GLU A 546 4.42 -9.96 12.77
C GLU A 546 3.60 -10.72 13.81
N VAL A 547 2.88 -9.99 14.64
CA VAL A 547 2.13 -10.60 15.74
C VAL A 547 0.78 -9.93 15.95
N LYS A 548 -0.24 -10.74 16.28
CA LYS A 548 -1.58 -10.28 16.65
C LYS A 548 -2.01 -11.03 17.92
N PHE A 549 -2.09 -10.33 19.04
CA PHE A 549 -2.48 -10.94 20.32
C PHE A 549 -3.98 -11.05 20.50
N SER A 550 -4.40 -12.06 21.27
CA SER A 550 -5.74 -12.13 21.84
C SER A 550 -5.97 -10.97 22.84
N PRO A 551 -7.22 -10.58 23.13
CA PRO A 551 -7.53 -9.39 23.94
C PRO A 551 -6.90 -9.35 25.34
N LYS A 552 -6.70 -10.52 25.97
CA LYS A 552 -6.06 -10.65 27.29
C LYS A 552 -4.60 -11.14 27.20
N ALA A 553 -4.02 -11.16 26.00
CA ALA A 553 -2.67 -11.58 25.70
C ALA A 553 -2.27 -12.98 26.18
N GLN A 554 -3.24 -13.92 26.27
CA GLN A 554 -2.92 -15.32 26.58
C GLN A 554 -2.48 -16.11 25.34
N TYR A 555 -3.01 -15.75 24.17
CA TYR A 555 -2.67 -16.34 22.89
C TYR A 555 -2.16 -15.25 21.94
N TYR A 556 -1.38 -15.66 20.96
CA TYR A 556 -0.97 -14.78 19.89
C TYR A 556 -0.83 -15.54 18.57
N GLU A 557 -1.28 -14.93 17.50
CA GLU A 557 -0.95 -15.31 16.16
C GLU A 557 0.45 -14.77 15.85
N LEU A 558 1.35 -15.65 15.48
CA LEU A 558 2.70 -15.32 15.03
C LEU A 558 2.78 -15.59 13.53
N LYS A 559 3.05 -14.54 12.76
CA LYS A 559 3.27 -14.60 11.32
C LYS A 559 4.77 -14.48 11.05
N TYR A 560 5.35 -15.50 10.46
CA TYR A 560 6.69 -15.44 9.90
C TYR A 560 6.55 -14.97 8.45
N GLN A 561 7.16 -13.84 8.13
CA GLN A 561 7.07 -13.20 6.82
C GLN A 561 8.33 -13.36 5.96
N GLY A 562 9.36 -14.04 6.47
CA GLY A 562 10.58 -14.24 5.72
C GLY A 562 11.86 -14.37 6.56
N PRO A 563 13.00 -14.64 5.88
CA PRO A 563 13.23 -14.64 4.43
C PRO A 563 12.74 -15.89 3.68
N ASP A 564 12.49 -17.01 4.39
CA ASP A 564 11.89 -18.22 3.81
C ASP A 564 10.38 -18.05 3.57
N VAL A 565 9.75 -19.03 2.92
CA VAL A 565 8.31 -19.07 2.67
C VAL A 565 7.51 -18.78 3.95
N PRO A 566 6.59 -17.81 3.92
CA PRO A 566 5.80 -17.40 5.07
C PRO A 566 4.97 -18.53 5.68
N TRP A 567 4.69 -18.39 6.98
CA TRP A 567 3.78 -19.28 7.70
C TRP A 567 3.08 -18.54 8.85
N GLN A 568 1.96 -19.09 9.32
CA GLN A 568 1.18 -18.54 10.41
C GLN A 568 0.91 -19.61 11.47
N LYS A 569 1.12 -19.26 12.71
CA LYS A 569 0.90 -20.14 13.86
C LYS A 569 0.27 -19.40 15.00
N VAL A 570 -0.57 -20.09 15.79
CA VAL A 570 -1.02 -19.60 17.08
C VAL A 570 -0.21 -20.26 18.19
N LYS A 571 0.27 -19.44 19.09
CA LYS A 571 1.02 -19.84 20.29
C LYS A 571 0.32 -19.34 21.55
N LYS A 572 0.70 -19.90 22.70
CA LYS A 572 0.16 -19.55 24.02
C LYS A 572 1.27 -19.04 24.93
N ILE A 573 1.03 -17.92 25.60
CA ILE A 573 2.00 -17.37 26.54
C ILE A 573 2.14 -18.30 27.76
N GLY A 574 3.39 -18.67 28.09
CA GLY A 574 3.72 -19.56 29.18
C GLY A 574 3.51 -21.05 28.92
N ASP A 575 3.19 -21.44 27.69
CA ASP A 575 3.13 -22.82 27.24
C ASP A 575 3.85 -22.99 25.89
N GLU A 576 5.14 -23.26 25.94
CA GLU A 576 5.99 -23.41 24.74
C GLU A 576 5.58 -24.59 23.83
N LYS A 577 4.87 -25.57 24.37
CA LYS A 577 4.41 -26.75 23.63
C LYS A 577 3.11 -26.51 22.87
N PHE A 578 2.38 -25.47 23.25
CA PHE A 578 1.15 -25.13 22.57
C PHE A 578 1.48 -24.43 21.25
N GLU A 579 1.18 -25.10 20.16
CA GLU A 579 1.32 -24.57 18.79
C GLU A 579 0.21 -25.12 17.91
N ILE A 580 -0.45 -24.22 17.18
CA ILE A 580 -1.43 -24.56 16.15
C ILE A 580 -0.99 -23.89 14.85
N VAL A 581 -0.74 -24.69 13.82
CA VAL A 581 -0.44 -24.18 12.50
C VAL A 581 -1.75 -23.74 11.85
N LEU A 582 -1.83 -22.48 11.45
CA LEU A 582 -2.95 -21.92 10.67
C LEU A 582 -2.68 -22.05 9.18
N GLU A 583 -1.48 -21.67 8.74
CA GLU A 583 -1.01 -21.77 7.37
C GLU A 583 0.47 -22.14 7.35
N SER A 584 0.84 -23.14 6.58
CA SER A 584 2.23 -23.58 6.42
C SER A 584 2.84 -23.20 5.07
N ASN A 585 2.01 -22.93 4.08
CA ASN A 585 2.41 -22.69 2.69
C ASN A 585 3.29 -23.82 2.10
N ASP A 586 3.02 -25.07 2.49
CA ASP A 586 3.79 -26.23 2.00
C ASP A 586 3.62 -26.42 0.48
N GLY A 587 2.43 -26.11 -0.07
CA GLY A 587 2.19 -26.12 -1.51
C GLY A 587 3.09 -25.13 -2.27
N LEU A 588 3.28 -23.94 -1.72
CA LEU A 588 4.20 -22.96 -2.28
C LEU A 588 5.66 -23.45 -2.20
N ARG A 589 6.07 -24.06 -1.07
CA ARG A 589 7.42 -24.65 -0.96
C ARG A 589 7.65 -25.74 -2.00
N GLU A 590 6.69 -26.62 -2.19
CA GLU A 590 6.76 -27.66 -3.21
C GLU A 590 6.84 -27.07 -4.62
N LEU A 591 6.03 -26.04 -4.91
CA LEU A 591 6.08 -25.34 -6.19
C LEU A 591 7.47 -24.73 -6.42
N LEU A 592 7.99 -23.96 -5.46
CA LEU A 592 9.29 -23.29 -5.55
C LEU A 592 10.44 -24.26 -5.72
N SER A 593 10.34 -25.48 -5.15
CA SER A 593 11.38 -26.52 -5.31
C SER A 593 11.57 -26.99 -6.76
N LYS A 594 10.62 -26.71 -7.65
CA LYS A 594 10.67 -27.05 -9.09
C LYS A 594 11.33 -25.95 -9.93
N TYR A 595 11.67 -24.81 -9.29
CA TYR A 595 12.25 -23.64 -9.97
C TYR A 595 13.69 -23.41 -9.53
N GLU A 596 14.50 -22.96 -10.46
CA GLU A 596 15.84 -22.46 -10.17
C GLU A 596 15.72 -20.96 -9.84
N LEU A 597 15.66 -20.67 -8.53
CA LEU A 597 15.43 -19.31 -8.04
C LEU A 597 16.73 -18.49 -7.97
N PRO A 598 16.66 -17.16 -8.18
CA PRO A 598 17.77 -16.25 -7.95
C PRO A 598 18.29 -16.30 -6.51
N LYS A 599 19.57 -16.03 -6.36
CA LYS A 599 20.20 -15.94 -5.05
C LYS A 599 20.00 -14.54 -4.47
N GLN A 600 19.54 -14.48 -3.24
CA GLN A 600 19.41 -13.24 -2.48
C GLN A 600 20.54 -13.15 -1.46
N ARG A 601 21.27 -12.03 -1.49
CA ARG A 601 22.40 -11.76 -0.59
C ARG A 601 22.19 -10.43 0.13
N TYR A 602 21.96 -10.49 1.44
CA TYR A 602 21.89 -9.32 2.29
C TYR A 602 23.27 -8.88 2.71
N LEU A 603 23.57 -7.61 2.56
CA LEU A 603 24.87 -7.00 2.76
C LEU A 603 24.78 -5.75 3.61
N THR A 604 25.85 -5.45 4.33
CA THR A 604 26.10 -4.11 4.85
C THR A 604 27.31 -3.56 4.10
N VAL A 605 27.10 -2.49 3.34
CA VAL A 605 28.17 -1.86 2.52
C VAL A 605 28.59 -0.55 3.18
N ASP A 606 29.89 -0.36 3.31
CA ASP A 606 30.44 0.93 3.76
C ASP A 606 30.54 1.89 2.56
N ILE A 607 29.69 2.90 2.56
CA ILE A 607 29.68 3.94 1.54
C ILE A 607 30.01 5.28 2.21
N ASN A 608 31.20 5.77 1.94
CA ASN A 608 31.71 7.04 2.48
C ASN A 608 31.61 7.13 4.03
N GLY A 609 31.91 6.04 4.73
CA GLY A 609 31.83 5.93 6.19
C GLY A 609 30.43 5.65 6.73
N ASN A 610 29.42 5.51 5.89
CA ASN A 610 28.07 5.11 6.27
C ASN A 610 27.84 3.63 5.95
N LYS A 611 27.42 2.88 6.95
CA LYS A 611 27.05 1.47 6.78
C LYS A 611 25.62 1.39 6.24
N LEU A 612 25.47 1.10 4.95
CA LEU A 612 24.16 1.00 4.29
C LEU A 612 23.73 -0.46 4.19
N ASN A 613 22.43 -0.72 4.42
CA ASN A 613 21.84 -2.02 4.15
C ASN A 613 21.63 -2.18 2.64
N ALA A 614 21.99 -3.34 2.11
CA ALA A 614 21.81 -3.64 0.71
C ALA A 614 21.31 -5.09 0.51
N LEU A 615 20.52 -5.28 -0.56
CA LEU A 615 20.11 -6.58 -1.06
C LEU A 615 20.60 -6.71 -2.51
N GLU A 616 21.35 -7.76 -2.79
CA GLU A 616 21.71 -8.15 -4.14
C GLU A 616 20.98 -9.43 -4.52
N ILE A 617 20.21 -9.38 -5.60
CA ILE A 617 19.54 -10.54 -6.21
C ILE A 617 20.33 -10.88 -7.48
N SER A 618 20.88 -12.05 -7.53
CA SER A 618 21.74 -12.49 -8.64
C SER A 618 21.19 -13.75 -9.33
N PRO A 619 21.50 -13.94 -10.62
CA PRO A 619 21.13 -15.18 -11.33
C PRO A 619 21.59 -16.44 -10.58
N PRO A 620 20.83 -17.54 -10.64
CA PRO A 620 21.08 -18.73 -9.82
C PRO A 620 22.49 -19.30 -9.99
N ASN A 621 23.00 -19.37 -11.20
CA ASN A 621 24.31 -19.89 -11.54
C ASN A 621 25.26 -18.82 -12.09
N MET A 622 25.22 -17.64 -11.45
CA MET A 622 26.05 -16.51 -11.85
C MET A 622 27.54 -16.85 -11.75
N ASP A 623 28.28 -16.52 -12.81
CA ASP A 623 29.76 -16.61 -12.82
C ASP A 623 30.34 -15.35 -12.18
N GLU A 624 30.88 -15.47 -10.97
CA GLU A 624 31.51 -14.36 -10.25
C GLU A 624 32.97 -14.12 -10.64
N SER A 625 33.53 -14.96 -11.53
CA SER A 625 34.96 -14.85 -11.95
C SER A 625 35.25 -13.61 -12.80
N GLY A 626 34.20 -13.03 -13.41
CA GLY A 626 34.29 -11.89 -14.32
C GLY A 626 34.53 -12.24 -15.79
N HIS A 627 34.51 -13.55 -16.17
CA HIS A 627 34.49 -13.94 -17.57
C HIS A 627 33.17 -13.50 -18.23
N ASN A 628 32.06 -13.63 -17.50
CA ASN A 628 30.77 -13.13 -17.89
C ASN A 628 30.48 -11.88 -17.08
N LYS A 629 29.92 -10.85 -17.75
CA LYS A 629 29.50 -9.61 -17.11
C LYS A 629 28.00 -9.41 -17.25
N TYR A 630 27.36 -9.09 -16.14
CA TYR A 630 25.90 -8.99 -16.03
C TYR A 630 25.44 -7.54 -15.98
N PRO A 631 24.30 -7.21 -16.63
CA PRO A 631 23.66 -5.90 -16.45
C PRO A 631 23.12 -5.77 -15.03
N VAL A 632 23.09 -4.55 -14.51
CA VAL A 632 22.63 -4.28 -13.14
C VAL A 632 21.45 -3.30 -13.17
N LEU A 633 20.41 -3.63 -12.41
CA LEU A 633 19.29 -2.75 -12.14
C LEU A 633 19.30 -2.36 -10.67
N PHE A 634 19.44 -1.08 -10.37
CA PHE A 634 19.22 -0.55 -9.04
C PHE A 634 17.72 -0.27 -8.84
N ARG A 635 17.14 -0.83 -7.77
CA ARG A 635 15.81 -0.51 -7.26
C ARG A 635 15.97 0.50 -6.14
N VAL A 636 15.34 1.66 -6.21
CA VAL A 636 15.38 2.67 -5.17
C VAL A 636 13.97 3.14 -4.76
N TYR A 637 13.76 3.29 -3.45
CA TYR A 637 12.70 4.12 -2.89
C TYR A 637 13.34 5.28 -2.11
N GLY A 638 13.89 5.05 -0.92
CA GLY A 638 14.72 6.00 -0.18
C GLY A 638 13.97 7.10 0.56
N GLY A 639 12.64 7.07 0.62
CA GLY A 639 11.85 8.05 1.36
C GLY A 639 12.20 8.08 2.84
N PRO A 640 12.11 9.26 3.51
CA PRO A 640 12.47 9.39 4.92
C PRO A 640 11.73 8.40 5.81
N GLY A 641 12.46 7.67 6.66
CA GLY A 641 11.92 6.63 7.54
C GLY A 641 11.51 5.33 6.85
N SER A 642 11.57 5.23 5.51
CA SER A 642 11.25 4.01 4.77
C SER A 642 12.33 2.93 4.90
N GLN A 643 11.97 1.70 4.55
CA GLN A 643 12.92 0.58 4.45
C GLN A 643 12.51 -0.32 3.29
N THR A 644 13.41 -0.56 2.35
CA THR A 644 13.21 -1.48 1.23
C THR A 644 14.00 -2.77 1.42
N VAL A 645 15.16 -2.70 2.05
CA VAL A 645 15.98 -3.88 2.38
C VAL A 645 15.51 -4.46 3.71
N SER A 646 14.81 -5.58 3.67
CA SER A 646 14.34 -6.29 4.86
C SER A 646 14.32 -7.80 4.64
N GLN A 647 14.32 -8.59 5.72
CA GLN A 647 14.24 -10.05 5.70
C GLN A 647 12.80 -10.55 5.43
N ARG A 648 12.03 -9.83 4.57
CA ARG A 648 10.74 -10.31 4.09
C ARG A 648 10.91 -11.25 2.91
N PHE A 649 10.03 -12.23 2.81
CA PHE A 649 9.89 -13.05 1.62
C PHE A 649 9.24 -12.20 0.53
N GLU A 650 9.93 -12.04 -0.57
CA GLU A 650 9.42 -11.40 -1.78
C GLU A 650 9.66 -12.32 -2.95
N LEU A 651 8.65 -12.50 -3.82
CA LEU A 651 8.77 -13.14 -5.12
C LEU A 651 8.01 -12.25 -6.10
N ASP A 652 8.78 -11.38 -6.75
CA ASP A 652 8.25 -10.29 -7.55
C ASP A 652 8.98 -10.16 -8.89
N TRP A 653 8.67 -9.10 -9.61
CA TRP A 653 9.28 -8.79 -10.90
C TRP A 653 10.82 -8.71 -10.85
N HIS A 654 11.43 -8.31 -9.72
CA HIS A 654 12.89 -8.24 -9.59
C HIS A 654 13.53 -9.62 -9.60
N LEU A 655 12.90 -10.61 -8.95
CA LEU A 655 13.36 -12.00 -9.02
C LEU A 655 13.17 -12.55 -10.42
N PHE A 656 12.09 -12.22 -11.12
CA PHE A 656 11.91 -12.60 -12.53
C PHE A 656 13.06 -12.09 -13.40
N LEU A 657 13.44 -10.81 -13.27
CA LEU A 657 14.55 -10.23 -14.04
C LEU A 657 15.88 -10.97 -13.80
N ALA A 658 16.14 -11.39 -12.57
CA ALA A 658 17.34 -12.15 -12.22
C ALA A 658 17.26 -13.64 -12.63
N SER A 659 16.05 -14.21 -12.67
CA SER A 659 15.81 -15.64 -12.99
C SER A 659 15.82 -15.93 -14.48
N ALA A 660 15.32 -15.00 -15.30
CA ALA A 660 15.04 -15.25 -16.71
C ALA A 660 16.30 -15.66 -17.47
N SER A 661 16.22 -16.79 -18.18
CA SER A 661 17.35 -17.37 -18.91
C SER A 661 18.01 -16.43 -19.93
N LYS A 662 17.24 -15.45 -20.42
CA LYS A 662 17.70 -14.47 -21.41
C LYS A 662 18.07 -13.12 -20.82
N LEU A 663 17.51 -12.74 -19.66
CA LEU A 663 17.75 -11.41 -19.06
C LEU A 663 18.95 -11.43 -18.11
N LYS A 664 18.95 -12.29 -17.12
CA LYS A 664 20.04 -12.51 -16.14
C LYS A 664 20.56 -11.21 -15.54
N TYR A 665 19.64 -10.32 -15.09
CA TYR A 665 20.05 -9.09 -14.43
C TYR A 665 20.49 -9.38 -12.98
N ILE A 666 21.44 -8.61 -12.51
CA ILE A 666 21.66 -8.43 -11.08
C ILE A 666 20.74 -7.28 -10.65
N VAL A 667 19.92 -7.51 -9.64
CA VAL A 667 19.12 -6.44 -9.05
C VAL A 667 19.69 -6.05 -7.71
N VAL A 668 19.93 -4.77 -7.52
CA VAL A 668 20.53 -4.19 -6.31
C VAL A 668 19.55 -3.22 -5.68
N THR A 669 19.31 -3.37 -4.39
CA THR A 669 18.54 -2.42 -3.58
C THR A 669 19.45 -1.90 -2.46
N VAL A 670 19.51 -0.59 -2.26
CA VAL A 670 20.33 0.02 -1.19
C VAL A 670 19.48 1.03 -0.43
N ASP A 671 19.35 0.83 0.88
CA ASP A 671 18.74 1.81 1.78
C ASP A 671 19.79 2.81 2.23
N GLY A 672 19.77 3.99 1.60
CA GLY A 672 20.69 5.10 1.88
C GLY A 672 20.29 5.89 3.13
N ARG A 673 21.04 6.96 3.39
CA ARG A 673 20.72 7.92 4.48
C ARG A 673 19.33 8.52 4.28
N GLY A 674 18.64 8.78 5.38
CA GLY A 674 17.24 9.17 5.41
C GLY A 674 16.29 8.01 5.69
N THR A 675 16.68 6.75 5.38
CA THR A 675 15.85 5.57 5.63
C THR A 675 15.75 5.20 7.12
N GLY A 676 14.84 4.30 7.48
CA GLY A 676 14.48 4.01 8.86
C GLY A 676 15.32 2.92 9.55
N PHE A 677 15.06 2.73 10.84
CA PHE A 677 15.54 1.66 11.71
C PHE A 677 17.05 1.62 11.96
N LYS A 678 17.71 2.75 11.77
CA LYS A 678 19.16 2.94 12.06
C LYS A 678 19.41 4.15 12.95
N GLY A 679 18.39 4.56 13.69
CA GLY A 679 18.42 5.72 14.57
C GLY A 679 18.14 7.05 13.87
N ARG A 680 17.87 8.04 14.70
CA ARG A 680 17.44 9.37 14.24
C ARG A 680 18.55 10.14 13.50
N GLU A 681 19.80 10.01 13.91
CA GLU A 681 20.92 10.67 13.21
C GLU A 681 20.99 10.26 11.74
N PHE A 682 20.84 8.96 11.46
CA PHE A 682 20.81 8.42 10.11
C PHE A 682 19.57 8.86 9.32
N ARG A 683 18.42 8.92 10.00
CA ARG A 683 17.12 9.25 9.41
C ARG A 683 16.95 10.75 9.19
N MET A 684 17.31 11.59 10.16
CA MET A 684 16.99 13.03 10.16
C MET A 684 17.95 13.89 9.34
N CYS A 685 19.10 13.34 8.89
CA CYS A 685 20.12 14.11 8.15
C CYS A 685 19.62 14.69 6.81
N VAL A 686 18.51 14.16 6.24
CA VAL A 686 17.92 14.61 4.98
C VAL A 686 17.00 15.82 5.14
N ARG A 687 16.69 16.22 6.39
CA ARG A 687 15.81 17.37 6.61
C ARG A 687 16.33 18.63 5.92
N THR A 688 15.40 19.37 5.29
CA THR A 688 15.62 20.59 4.50
C THR A 688 16.40 20.42 3.20
N ARG A 689 16.74 19.17 2.80
CA ARG A 689 17.59 18.88 1.65
C ARG A 689 17.28 17.53 0.98
N LEU A 690 16.00 17.20 0.82
CA LEU A 690 15.59 15.96 0.15
C LEU A 690 16.24 15.82 -1.23
N GLY A 691 16.68 14.61 -1.57
CA GLY A 691 17.34 14.25 -2.82
C GLY A 691 18.87 14.44 -2.80
N GLU A 692 19.43 15.11 -1.79
CA GLU A 692 20.88 15.32 -1.73
C GLU A 692 21.64 14.05 -1.32
N PHE A 693 21.33 13.52 -0.13
CA PHE A 693 22.05 12.35 0.39
C PHE A 693 21.57 11.07 -0.26
N GLU A 694 20.29 10.98 -0.56
CA GLU A 694 19.68 9.84 -1.23
C GLU A 694 20.35 9.59 -2.59
N ALA A 695 20.48 10.60 -3.43
CA ALA A 695 21.15 10.49 -4.74
C ALA A 695 22.65 10.20 -4.60
N LYS A 696 23.34 10.87 -3.66
CA LYS A 696 24.78 10.64 -3.42
C LYS A 696 25.06 9.19 -2.98
N ASP A 697 24.20 8.62 -2.13
CA ASP A 697 24.40 7.27 -1.64
C ASP A 697 24.13 6.24 -2.75
N GLN A 698 23.12 6.43 -3.60
CA GLN A 698 22.86 5.55 -4.76
C GLN A 698 23.99 5.62 -5.78
N ILE A 699 24.50 6.81 -6.12
CA ILE A 699 25.63 6.99 -7.05
C ILE A 699 26.90 6.32 -6.49
N SER A 700 27.16 6.48 -5.20
CA SER A 700 28.34 5.88 -4.56
C SER A 700 28.24 4.38 -4.46
N ALA A 701 27.04 3.85 -4.19
CA ALA A 701 26.74 2.42 -4.24
C ALA A 701 26.94 1.86 -5.65
N ALA A 702 26.41 2.53 -6.67
CA ALA A 702 26.63 2.12 -8.07
C ALA A 702 28.10 2.07 -8.45
N LYS A 703 28.89 3.06 -8.02
CA LYS A 703 30.35 3.06 -8.20
C LYS A 703 31.01 1.86 -7.51
N TYR A 704 30.57 1.51 -6.29
CA TYR A 704 31.06 0.29 -5.62
C TYR A 704 30.75 -0.95 -6.43
N TRP A 705 29.49 -1.19 -6.86
CA TRP A 705 29.13 -2.36 -7.68
C TRP A 705 29.89 -2.39 -9.00
N SER A 706 30.14 -1.26 -9.64
CA SER A 706 30.90 -1.17 -10.89
C SER A 706 32.36 -1.67 -10.80
N THR A 707 32.90 -1.81 -9.58
CA THR A 707 34.24 -2.38 -9.34
C THR A 707 34.24 -3.91 -9.29
N LEU A 708 33.08 -4.55 -9.14
CA LEU A 708 32.97 -5.98 -9.02
C LEU A 708 33.20 -6.64 -10.39
N PRO A 709 33.98 -7.76 -10.45
CA PRO A 709 34.43 -8.34 -11.71
C PRO A 709 33.28 -8.81 -12.61
N TYR A 710 32.19 -9.23 -12.03
CA TYR A 710 30.99 -9.75 -12.70
C TYR A 710 30.00 -8.67 -13.15
N VAL A 711 30.22 -7.42 -12.82
CA VAL A 711 29.32 -6.31 -13.18
C VAL A 711 29.72 -5.68 -14.52
N ASP A 712 28.74 -5.50 -15.41
CA ASP A 712 28.92 -4.68 -16.60
C ASP A 712 28.62 -3.22 -16.29
N LYS A 713 29.65 -2.46 -16.02
CA LYS A 713 29.54 -1.03 -15.68
C LYS A 713 28.96 -0.17 -16.80
N ASN A 714 28.86 -0.67 -18.03
CA ASN A 714 28.25 0.03 -19.17
C ASN A 714 26.77 -0.34 -19.36
N ARG A 715 26.23 -1.23 -18.53
CA ARG A 715 24.83 -1.66 -18.53
C ARG A 715 24.26 -1.58 -17.11
N MET A 716 24.26 -0.37 -16.53
CA MET A 716 23.71 -0.10 -15.22
C MET A 716 22.49 0.83 -15.35
N ALA A 717 21.37 0.41 -14.79
CA ALA A 717 20.12 1.17 -14.75
C ALA A 717 19.68 1.42 -13.31
N ILE A 718 18.93 2.50 -13.10
CA ILE A 718 18.26 2.81 -11.84
C ILE A 718 16.77 3.03 -12.10
N TRP A 719 15.92 2.49 -11.24
CA TRP A 719 14.50 2.71 -11.32
C TRP A 719 13.87 2.92 -9.94
N GLY A 720 12.79 3.69 -9.90
CA GLY A 720 12.00 3.89 -8.71
C GLY A 720 10.64 4.48 -8.98
N TRP A 721 9.75 4.31 -8.00
CA TRP A 721 8.37 4.79 -8.02
C TRP A 721 8.18 5.86 -6.95
N SER A 722 7.38 6.91 -7.24
CA SER A 722 7.05 7.97 -6.27
C SER A 722 8.30 8.71 -5.77
N PHE A 723 8.62 8.66 -4.48
CA PHE A 723 9.88 9.15 -3.93
C PHE A 723 11.09 8.48 -4.60
N GLY A 724 11.02 7.18 -4.91
CA GLY A 724 12.06 6.48 -5.66
C GLY A 724 12.24 7.00 -7.09
N GLY A 725 11.16 7.43 -7.74
CA GLY A 725 11.19 8.13 -9.02
C GLY A 725 11.86 9.50 -8.93
N PHE A 726 11.60 10.22 -7.83
CA PHE A 726 12.32 11.45 -7.50
C PHE A 726 13.83 11.20 -7.32
N VAL A 727 14.22 10.22 -6.50
CA VAL A 727 15.63 9.86 -6.30
C VAL A 727 16.29 9.44 -7.61
N THR A 728 15.60 8.63 -8.43
CA THR A 728 16.08 8.26 -9.78
C THR A 728 16.33 9.50 -10.63
N SER A 729 15.40 10.46 -10.64
CA SER A 729 15.55 11.71 -11.39
C SER A 729 16.71 12.56 -10.88
N LYS A 730 16.90 12.66 -9.55
CA LYS A 730 18.06 13.36 -8.93
C LYS A 730 19.40 12.66 -9.24
N VAL A 731 19.41 11.33 -9.30
CA VAL A 731 20.61 10.54 -9.68
C VAL A 731 21.01 10.80 -11.14
N ILE A 732 20.02 10.82 -12.05
CA ILE A 732 20.30 11.12 -13.47
C ILE A 732 20.70 12.60 -13.65
N GLU A 733 20.00 13.52 -12.98
CA GLU A 733 20.33 14.95 -12.95
C GLU A 733 21.80 15.22 -12.55
N ALA A 734 22.33 14.41 -11.64
CA ALA A 734 23.70 14.58 -11.12
C ALA A 734 24.79 14.28 -12.15
N ASP A 735 24.45 13.74 -13.33
CA ASP A 735 25.35 13.44 -14.46
C ASP A 735 26.65 12.71 -14.06
N SER A 736 26.51 11.73 -13.17
CA SER A 736 27.66 11.03 -12.58
C SER A 736 28.32 10.00 -13.50
N GLY A 737 27.67 9.64 -14.61
CA GLY A 737 28.06 8.56 -15.52
C GLY A 737 27.92 7.15 -14.91
N ALA A 738 27.37 7.03 -13.70
CA ALA A 738 27.19 5.74 -13.03
C ALA A 738 26.07 4.91 -13.64
N PHE A 739 25.06 5.56 -14.21
CA PHE A 739 23.89 4.90 -14.80
C PHE A 739 23.68 5.35 -16.25
N GLN A 740 23.35 4.41 -17.13
CA GLN A 740 23.05 4.65 -18.54
C GLN A 740 21.55 4.76 -18.79
N ILE A 741 20.74 4.28 -17.84
CA ILE A 741 19.27 4.31 -17.92
C ILE A 741 18.70 4.76 -16.58
N GLY A 742 17.76 5.71 -16.60
CA GLY A 742 16.87 6.07 -15.49
C GLY A 742 15.42 5.74 -15.85
N ILE A 743 14.68 5.15 -14.92
CA ILE A 743 13.25 4.84 -15.08
C ILE A 743 12.52 5.41 -13.87
N ALA A 744 11.68 6.41 -14.07
CA ALA A 744 10.93 7.07 -13.02
C ALA A 744 9.42 6.87 -13.21
N VAL A 745 8.77 6.28 -12.21
CA VAL A 745 7.32 6.08 -12.20
C VAL A 745 6.69 7.04 -11.21
N ALA A 746 5.75 7.84 -11.68
CA ALA A 746 5.01 8.84 -10.89
C ALA A 746 5.94 9.67 -9.96
N PRO A 747 7.03 10.28 -10.49
CA PRO A 747 8.03 10.94 -9.66
C PRO A 747 7.55 12.28 -9.15
N VAL A 748 7.94 12.64 -7.92
CA VAL A 748 8.02 14.06 -7.52
C VAL A 748 9.17 14.69 -8.28
N ILE A 749 8.96 15.87 -8.85
CA ILE A 749 10.00 16.64 -9.56
C ILE A 749 10.31 17.96 -8.85
N ASP A 750 9.33 18.45 -8.14
CA ASP A 750 9.43 19.68 -7.35
C ASP A 750 8.54 19.54 -6.12
N TRP A 751 9.11 19.65 -4.94
CA TRP A 751 8.39 19.48 -3.68
C TRP A 751 7.32 20.56 -3.44
N ARG A 752 7.31 21.65 -4.20
CA ARG A 752 6.22 22.64 -4.20
C ARG A 752 4.93 22.10 -4.84
N PHE A 753 4.99 20.99 -5.55
CA PHE A 753 3.84 20.37 -6.21
C PHE A 753 3.21 19.24 -5.39
N TYR A 754 3.87 18.79 -4.35
CA TYR A 754 3.37 17.73 -3.47
C TYR A 754 2.57 18.30 -2.29
N ASP A 755 1.98 17.45 -1.44
CA ASP A 755 1.20 17.92 -0.31
C ASP A 755 2.05 18.61 0.78
N SER A 756 1.37 19.48 1.55
CA SER A 756 2.02 20.28 2.57
C SER A 756 2.46 19.49 3.80
N VAL A 757 1.64 18.55 4.29
CA VAL A 757 1.89 17.87 5.57
C VAL A 757 3.12 16.97 5.47
N TYR A 758 3.23 16.19 4.38
CA TYR A 758 4.44 15.41 4.08
C TYR A 758 5.63 16.33 3.82
N THR A 759 5.48 17.24 2.88
CA THR A 759 6.62 18.05 2.41
C THR A 759 7.17 18.94 3.51
N GLU A 760 6.32 19.62 4.27
CA GLU A 760 6.78 20.55 5.31
C GLU A 760 7.33 19.84 6.55
N ARG A 761 6.97 18.58 6.79
CA ARG A 761 7.62 17.72 7.78
C ARG A 761 9.12 17.61 7.52
N TYR A 762 9.51 17.44 6.27
CA TYR A 762 10.89 17.21 5.89
C TYR A 762 11.59 18.46 5.37
N MET A 763 10.90 19.35 4.68
CA MET A 763 11.48 20.52 4.01
C MET A 763 11.18 21.84 4.73
N LYS A 764 10.32 21.87 5.77
CA LYS A 764 9.69 23.08 6.31
C LYS A 764 8.85 23.80 5.24
N THR A 765 8.34 25.02 5.52
CA THR A 765 7.66 25.78 4.47
C THR A 765 8.65 26.38 3.47
N PRO A 766 8.22 26.69 2.23
CA PRO A 766 9.09 27.36 1.25
C PRO A 766 9.66 28.70 1.75
N GLU A 767 8.94 29.43 2.60
CA GLU A 767 9.41 30.66 3.22
C GLU A 767 10.58 30.39 4.21
N LEU A 768 10.51 29.30 4.99
CA LEU A 768 11.52 28.93 5.97
C LEU A 768 12.74 28.24 5.36
N ASN A 769 12.61 27.68 4.15
CA ASN A 769 13.68 26.92 3.47
C ASN A 769 13.70 27.14 1.96
N PRO A 770 13.75 28.38 1.45
CA PRO A 770 13.68 28.64 0.01
C PRO A 770 14.80 27.94 -0.78
N ASN A 771 16.03 27.96 -0.25
CA ASN A 771 17.17 27.32 -0.91
C ASN A 771 17.05 25.80 -0.97
N GLY A 772 16.48 25.16 0.05
CA GLY A 772 16.28 23.72 0.06
C GLY A 772 15.30 23.27 -1.03
N TYR A 773 14.22 24.03 -1.23
CA TYR A 773 13.27 23.73 -2.31
C TYR A 773 13.89 23.87 -3.70
N GLU A 774 14.72 24.93 -3.93
CA GLU A 774 15.43 25.10 -5.21
C GLU A 774 16.43 23.97 -5.47
N LEU A 775 17.20 23.56 -4.47
CA LEU A 775 18.19 22.48 -4.60
C LEU A 775 17.56 21.09 -4.73
N SER A 776 16.40 20.89 -4.13
CA SER A 776 15.69 19.62 -4.22
C SER A 776 14.95 19.44 -5.55
N ALA A 777 14.51 20.53 -6.20
CA ALA A 777 13.85 20.44 -7.50
C ALA A 777 14.79 19.86 -8.57
N VAL A 778 14.24 19.08 -9.51
CA VAL A 778 14.97 18.50 -10.64
C VAL A 778 15.04 19.56 -11.75
N THR A 779 16.16 20.28 -11.86
CA THR A 779 16.30 21.46 -12.72
C THR A 779 17.44 21.38 -13.74
N ASN A 780 18.49 20.60 -13.46
CA ASN A 780 19.62 20.43 -14.38
C ASN A 780 19.36 19.28 -15.36
N MET A 781 19.21 19.60 -16.63
CA MET A 781 18.85 18.61 -17.66
C MET A 781 20.05 17.93 -18.32
N THR A 782 21.31 18.31 -17.99
CA THR A 782 22.50 17.76 -18.63
C THR A 782 22.62 16.24 -18.52
N GLY A 783 22.34 15.68 -17.36
CA GLY A 783 22.40 14.22 -17.15
C GLY A 783 21.36 13.44 -17.97
N PHE A 784 20.21 14.04 -18.23
CA PHE A 784 19.16 13.42 -19.06
C PHE A 784 19.50 13.41 -20.55
N ASP A 785 20.41 14.28 -21.01
CA ASP A 785 20.94 14.22 -22.37
C ASP A 785 21.98 13.09 -22.54
N ASN A 786 22.66 12.75 -21.45
CA ASN A 786 23.70 11.70 -21.41
C ASN A 786 23.18 10.30 -21.08
N ALA A 787 22.02 10.18 -20.42
CA ALA A 787 21.39 8.92 -20.07
C ALA A 787 20.03 8.76 -20.78
N LYS A 788 19.63 7.52 -21.07
CA LYS A 788 18.26 7.24 -21.52
C LYS A 788 17.30 7.33 -20.36
N PHE A 789 16.15 7.95 -20.57
CA PHE A 789 15.18 8.16 -19.50
C PHE A 789 13.79 7.68 -19.89
N LEU A 790 13.16 6.88 -19.04
CA LEU A 790 11.76 6.46 -19.18
C LEU A 790 10.93 7.07 -18.06
N LEU A 791 9.97 7.93 -18.44
CA LEU A 791 9.02 8.57 -17.53
C LEU A 791 7.66 7.92 -17.67
N ILE A 792 7.09 7.46 -16.57
CA ILE A 792 5.79 6.79 -16.52
C ILE A 792 4.89 7.50 -15.51
N HIS A 793 3.60 7.77 -15.85
CA HIS A 793 2.67 8.38 -14.91
C HIS A 793 1.20 8.05 -15.24
N GLY A 794 0.35 8.06 -14.21
CA GLY A 794 -1.11 8.03 -14.34
C GLY A 794 -1.70 9.44 -14.45
N THR A 795 -2.69 9.67 -15.29
CA THR A 795 -3.30 11.03 -15.40
C THR A 795 -4.27 11.34 -14.26
N GLY A 796 -4.78 10.32 -13.58
CA GLY A 796 -5.69 10.46 -12.42
C GLY A 796 -4.97 10.33 -11.07
N ASP A 797 -3.64 10.54 -11.03
CA ASP A 797 -2.84 10.47 -9.81
C ASP A 797 -3.20 11.64 -8.88
N ASP A 798 -3.92 11.33 -7.81
CA ASP A 798 -4.38 12.27 -6.78
C ASP A 798 -3.32 12.56 -5.70
N ASN A 799 -2.27 11.76 -5.66
CA ASN A 799 -1.18 11.83 -4.68
C ASN A 799 0.00 12.65 -5.23
N VAL A 800 0.72 12.10 -6.21
CA VAL A 800 1.76 12.82 -6.96
C VAL A 800 1.16 13.30 -8.28
N HIS A 801 0.60 14.46 -8.29
CA HIS A 801 -0.10 14.99 -9.45
C HIS A 801 0.72 14.90 -10.73
N PHE A 802 0.07 14.53 -11.85
CA PHE A 802 0.67 14.47 -13.19
C PHE A 802 1.39 15.77 -13.60
N GLN A 803 1.06 16.88 -12.94
CA GLN A 803 1.77 18.16 -13.03
C GLN A 803 3.30 18.00 -12.88
N ASN A 804 3.76 17.09 -12.02
CA ASN A 804 5.20 16.83 -11.84
C ASN A 804 5.86 16.36 -13.15
N SER A 805 5.25 15.36 -13.80
CA SER A 805 5.78 14.84 -15.09
C SER A 805 5.65 15.86 -16.22
N LEU A 806 4.57 16.63 -16.28
CA LEU A 806 4.42 17.70 -17.28
C LEU A 806 5.50 18.77 -17.10
N SER A 807 5.82 19.15 -15.85
CA SER A 807 6.89 20.10 -15.56
C SER A 807 8.26 19.57 -15.99
N LEU A 808 8.54 18.28 -15.82
CA LEU A 808 9.80 17.68 -16.29
C LEU A 808 9.88 17.66 -17.81
N ILE A 809 8.79 17.30 -18.50
CA ILE A 809 8.72 17.30 -19.98
C ILE A 809 8.94 18.72 -20.55
N ASP A 810 8.37 19.74 -19.90
CA ASP A 810 8.60 21.14 -20.28
C ASP A 810 10.08 21.51 -20.14
N ARG A 811 10.73 21.14 -19.04
CA ARG A 811 12.17 21.33 -18.83
C ARG A 811 13.01 20.60 -19.87
N PHE A 812 12.65 19.38 -20.27
CA PHE A 812 13.30 18.66 -21.37
C PHE A 812 13.17 19.41 -22.69
N THR A 813 12.00 19.94 -23.00
CA THR A 813 11.75 20.71 -24.21
C THR A 813 12.59 21.99 -24.23
N LEU A 814 12.61 22.74 -23.13
CA LEU A 814 13.41 23.97 -23.00
C LEU A 814 14.91 23.71 -23.15
N ALA A 815 15.41 22.60 -22.66
CA ALA A 815 16.82 22.21 -22.72
C ALA A 815 17.18 21.41 -23.99
N SER A 816 16.21 21.14 -24.88
CA SER A 816 16.39 20.32 -26.09
C SER A 816 16.89 18.89 -25.80
N VAL A 817 16.46 18.28 -24.70
CA VAL A 817 16.74 16.88 -24.38
C VAL A 817 15.87 15.99 -25.27
N HIS A 818 16.46 14.97 -25.89
CA HIS A 818 15.77 14.06 -26.81
C HIS A 818 15.85 12.59 -26.35
N ASN A 819 16.61 12.28 -25.33
CA ASN A 819 16.95 10.93 -24.88
C ASN A 819 15.93 10.34 -23.90
N TYR A 820 14.64 10.71 -24.05
CA TYR A 820 13.59 10.23 -23.16
C TYR A 820 12.41 9.62 -23.89
N ARG A 821 11.68 8.75 -23.18
CA ARG A 821 10.39 8.18 -23.57
C ARG A 821 9.38 8.45 -22.45
N VAL A 822 8.13 8.71 -22.81
CA VAL A 822 7.02 8.90 -21.87
C VAL A 822 5.99 7.82 -22.11
N GLN A 823 5.48 7.23 -21.02
CA GLN A 823 4.30 6.37 -21.01
C GLN A 823 3.27 6.94 -20.05
N ILE A 824 2.05 7.07 -20.52
CA ILE A 824 0.93 7.60 -19.75
C ILE A 824 -0.13 6.50 -19.60
N TYR A 825 -0.66 6.34 -18.39
CA TYR A 825 -1.79 5.47 -18.08
C TYR A 825 -3.00 6.33 -17.74
N THR A 826 -3.98 6.35 -18.65
CA THR A 826 -5.17 7.20 -18.56
C THR A 826 -5.98 6.88 -17.31
N ASP A 827 -6.35 7.91 -16.54
CA ASP A 827 -7.15 7.88 -15.30
C ASP A 827 -6.65 6.94 -14.22
N SER A 828 -5.44 6.42 -14.34
CA SER A 828 -4.81 5.65 -13.28
C SER A 828 -4.38 6.56 -12.15
N ASP A 829 -4.67 6.14 -10.91
CA ASP A 829 -4.20 6.75 -9.68
C ASP A 829 -2.68 6.48 -9.45
N HIS A 830 -2.16 6.88 -8.29
CA HIS A 830 -0.75 6.70 -7.93
C HIS A 830 -0.25 5.25 -7.96
N SER A 831 -1.15 4.28 -7.80
CA SER A 831 -0.82 2.85 -7.83
C SER A 831 -0.75 2.26 -9.25
N ILE A 832 -1.25 2.98 -10.26
CA ILE A 832 -1.32 2.57 -11.67
C ILE A 832 -1.88 1.14 -11.82
N GLN A 833 -3.08 0.92 -11.25
CA GLN A 833 -3.72 -0.40 -11.25
C GLN A 833 -4.97 -0.49 -12.11
N LYS A 834 -5.46 0.64 -12.66
CA LYS A 834 -6.69 0.67 -13.45
C LYS A 834 -6.57 -0.29 -14.65
N HIS A 835 -7.57 -1.14 -14.83
CA HIS A 835 -7.56 -2.22 -15.83
C HIS A 835 -6.35 -3.17 -15.64
N ASN A 836 -5.48 -3.30 -16.65
CA ASN A 836 -4.27 -4.12 -16.60
C ASN A 836 -2.97 -3.28 -16.53
N ALA A 837 -3.08 -1.99 -16.16
CA ALA A 837 -1.98 -1.03 -16.27
C ALA A 837 -0.73 -1.44 -15.48
N ASN A 838 -0.90 -2.03 -14.29
CA ASN A 838 0.24 -2.47 -13.48
C ASN A 838 1.08 -3.56 -14.17
N ARG A 839 0.43 -4.57 -14.73
CA ARG A 839 1.13 -5.63 -15.47
C ARG A 839 1.81 -5.08 -16.74
N GLU A 840 1.11 -4.23 -17.48
CA GLU A 840 1.64 -3.59 -18.69
C GLU A 840 2.82 -2.65 -18.39
N LEU A 841 2.81 -1.98 -17.24
CA LEU A 841 3.92 -1.14 -16.77
C LEU A 841 5.20 -1.98 -16.60
N TYR A 842 5.14 -3.09 -15.89
CA TYR A 842 6.31 -3.95 -15.70
C TYR A 842 6.75 -4.66 -16.99
N TYR A 843 5.80 -4.98 -17.88
CA TYR A 843 6.12 -5.46 -19.21
C TYR A 843 6.91 -4.41 -20.00
N LEU A 844 6.43 -3.16 -20.01
CA LEU A 844 7.08 -2.03 -20.66
C LEU A 844 8.50 -1.80 -20.14
N ILE A 845 8.69 -1.82 -18.81
CA ILE A 845 10.02 -1.63 -18.21
C ILE A 845 10.95 -2.77 -18.63
N THR A 846 10.47 -4.02 -18.62
CA THR A 846 11.24 -5.18 -19.06
C THR A 846 11.67 -5.04 -20.52
N GLU A 847 10.74 -4.67 -21.40
CA GLU A 847 11.04 -4.44 -22.82
C GLU A 847 12.02 -3.28 -23.01
N TYR A 848 11.86 -2.18 -22.28
CA TYR A 848 12.74 -1.02 -22.36
C TYR A 848 14.18 -1.36 -21.95
N LEU A 849 14.34 -2.10 -20.87
CA LEU A 849 15.66 -2.61 -20.43
C LEU A 849 16.25 -3.55 -21.48
N TRP A 850 15.46 -4.46 -22.03
CA TRP A 850 15.89 -5.38 -23.08
C TRP A 850 16.34 -4.66 -24.36
N GLN A 851 15.56 -3.70 -24.85
CA GLN A 851 15.87 -2.96 -26.05
C GLN A 851 17.17 -2.16 -25.95
N ASN A 852 17.50 -1.70 -24.72
CA ASN A 852 18.65 -0.84 -24.51
C ASN A 852 19.91 -1.56 -24.05
N PHE A 853 19.81 -2.66 -23.33
CA PHE A 853 20.95 -3.42 -22.81
C PHE A 853 21.14 -4.79 -23.47
N GLY A 854 20.13 -5.31 -24.15
CA GLY A 854 20.17 -6.66 -24.72
C GLY A 854 20.20 -7.77 -23.69
N SER A 855 20.46 -9.01 -24.14
CA SER A 855 20.68 -10.14 -23.24
C SER A 855 22.16 -10.23 -22.84
N SER A 856 22.44 -11.00 -21.78
CA SER A 856 23.83 -11.30 -21.36
C SER A 856 24.61 -12.13 -22.41
N GLU A 857 23.94 -12.67 -23.43
CA GLU A 857 24.51 -13.63 -24.42
C GLU A 857 24.99 -12.97 -25.72
N HIS A 858 24.85 -11.67 -25.93
CA HIS A 858 25.26 -11.00 -27.17
C HIS A 858 26.33 -9.95 -26.95
N HIS A 859 27.56 -10.38 -26.73
CA HIS A 859 28.77 -9.67 -27.10
C HIS A 859 29.91 -10.67 -27.27
N HIS A 860 29.97 -11.31 -28.45
CA HIS A 860 31.19 -11.85 -29.03
C HIS A 860 31.43 -11.23 -30.39
#